data_c16a96b86d5a55a7c2824503ab55d43b
#
_entry.id   c16a96b86d5a55a7c2824503ab55d43b
#
_cell.length_a   1.000
_cell.length_b   1.000
_cell.length_c   1.000
_cell.angle_alpha   90.00
_cell.angle_beta   90.00
_cell.angle_gamma   90.00
#
_symmetry.space_group_name_H-M   'P 1'
#
loop_
_entity.id
_entity.type
_entity.pdbx_description
1 polymer ?
#
loop_
_entity_poly.entity_id
_entity_poly.type
_entity_poly.pdbx_seq_one_letter_code
_entity_poly.pdbx_strand_id
1 'polypeptide(L)'
;MAPAYDALVIGTGFGGAVAACRLAQAGLSVRVLERGLRYPKGSFPRDFEDPTNGWLWQHRQGLFDIKLLKGMSIVQSAGYGGGSLIYANVHLRPPPEVFASGWPEGYSREALDPYYDMVAHMMDVQPITASARGLPPKTKRMREVAKKLGREAQFFHPNLAVRFAPAGEPMPNKFGVMQEGCNYCGECDIGCNVRAKNTLDLNYLAVAEQQGAEVTTQAEVTRIEPLSPGYRVTYTDHAATGIQRTVEARRVFLCAGAVNTTELLLRNRDVLGTLPDLSARLGTRYSANGDFLAFAFDTKEPWDPSVGPTITTGMVVEEGTGKDKTWFMFQEGGHPVQAAGLMLAMDPDRALSLPADLLQRELVKVLRLRSKEMASIENERGRFQAVFLAMGRDKANGRLSLSPVTRELQVQWDVPANLPLYRTQEQLCEDVARALGSRAAYNPLWERLHLPVSVHNLGGCAMAAEPAYGVLDEEGQVHGYPGLYVFDGAALPVGIGVNPSSSIAAVAERNVERAIRKVKNLPGWVAPERGPTKPVVADPTASQRVGLRMMPVVEAPHTPVVPGTDPLGEVVIPPGGTVASPTPVVGLRFTERMKGYLRPGHAPADDFAGAARAGQRSGDVAEFVVTITLPNLDRFLAQESHGGIAQGTVHVHGLTPPGGAAVENGVFNLFVDTERFYERRMLYLLPFTGVDGQPYLLDGYKEVCDNAGFDVWSDTSTLYTVVRRGHERSGPVVSTGIIRLHLPDFLQQLTTFSVLGTSSPLKQADAMRRFGGMFMGTLWDVFARAKFD
;
A
#
# COMPACT_ATOMS: atom_id res chain seq x y z
N MET A 1 -32.30 -28.06 2.67
CA MET A 1 -31.26 -28.98 3.19
C MET A 1 -30.46 -28.23 4.28
N ALA A 2 -29.92 -28.93 5.27
CA ALA A 2 -29.07 -28.29 6.25
C ALA A 2 -27.77 -27.83 5.56
N PRO A 3 -27.18 -26.68 5.96
CA PRO A 3 -25.87 -26.25 5.43
C PRO A 3 -24.79 -27.32 5.62
N ALA A 4 -23.88 -27.45 4.65
CA ALA A 4 -22.85 -28.48 4.63
C ALA A 4 -21.83 -28.34 5.76
N TYR A 5 -21.57 -27.09 6.21
CA TYR A 5 -20.59 -26.80 7.26
C TYR A 5 -21.18 -25.99 8.41
N ASP A 6 -20.66 -26.19 9.63
CA ASP A 6 -21.00 -25.35 10.78
C ASP A 6 -20.40 -23.95 10.66
N ALA A 7 -19.22 -23.85 10.07
CA ALA A 7 -18.48 -22.61 9.90
C ALA A 7 -17.74 -22.53 8.55
N LEU A 8 -17.79 -21.37 7.91
CA LEU A 8 -16.98 -21.01 6.76
C LEU A 8 -16.07 -19.82 7.15
N VAL A 9 -14.76 -19.98 6.98
CA VAL A 9 -13.78 -18.94 7.21
C VAL A 9 -13.28 -18.41 5.86
N ILE A 10 -13.33 -17.09 5.66
CA ILE A 10 -12.93 -16.42 4.42
C ILE A 10 -11.63 -15.65 4.66
N GLY A 11 -10.52 -16.14 4.11
CA GLY A 11 -9.18 -15.65 4.31
C GLY A 11 -8.43 -16.39 5.42
N THR A 12 -7.09 -16.48 5.28
CA THR A 12 -6.19 -17.24 6.17
C THR A 12 -5.14 -16.36 6.85
N GLY A 13 -5.40 -15.04 6.93
CA GLY A 13 -4.59 -14.11 7.71
C GLY A 13 -4.75 -14.34 9.22
N PHE A 14 -4.20 -13.44 10.05
CA PHE A 14 -4.15 -13.61 11.51
C PHE A 14 -5.50 -13.98 12.13
N GLY A 15 -6.55 -13.25 11.79
CA GLY A 15 -7.90 -13.55 12.32
C GLY A 15 -8.47 -14.86 11.79
N GLY A 16 -8.30 -15.14 10.49
CA GLY A 16 -8.85 -16.37 9.87
C GLY A 16 -8.14 -17.63 10.33
N ALA A 17 -6.84 -17.58 10.52
CA ALA A 17 -6.06 -18.70 11.06
C ALA A 17 -6.49 -19.02 12.49
N VAL A 18 -6.66 -18.00 13.34
CA VAL A 18 -7.22 -18.17 14.69
C VAL A 18 -8.62 -18.76 14.65
N ALA A 19 -9.52 -18.19 13.85
CA ALA A 19 -10.90 -18.68 13.74
C ALA A 19 -10.96 -20.16 13.30
N ALA A 20 -10.25 -20.49 12.20
CA ALA A 20 -10.20 -21.85 11.68
C ALA A 20 -9.71 -22.86 12.72
N CYS A 21 -8.61 -22.50 13.41
CA CYS A 21 -8.00 -23.34 14.44
C CYS A 21 -8.99 -23.60 15.60
N ARG A 22 -9.51 -22.56 16.20
CA ARG A 22 -10.37 -22.67 17.40
C ARG A 22 -11.71 -23.34 17.11
N LEU A 23 -12.33 -23.02 15.96
CA LEU A 23 -13.58 -23.67 15.56
C LEU A 23 -13.39 -25.17 15.30
N ALA A 24 -12.31 -25.56 14.65
CA ALA A 24 -11.98 -26.99 14.44
C ALA A 24 -11.68 -27.71 15.77
N GLN A 25 -10.90 -27.11 16.66
CA GLN A 25 -10.64 -27.63 18.03
C GLN A 25 -11.91 -27.77 18.86
N ALA A 26 -12.92 -26.93 18.61
CA ALA A 26 -14.23 -27.06 19.25
C ALA A 26 -15.10 -28.17 18.62
N GLY A 27 -14.59 -28.91 17.64
CA GLY A 27 -15.30 -29.99 16.97
C GLY A 27 -16.41 -29.52 16.04
N LEU A 28 -16.29 -28.35 15.45
CA LEU A 28 -17.16 -27.85 14.38
C LEU A 28 -16.63 -28.28 13.03
N SER A 29 -17.52 -28.54 12.06
CA SER A 29 -17.14 -28.74 10.66
C SER A 29 -16.76 -27.39 10.04
N VAL A 30 -15.49 -27.24 9.66
CA VAL A 30 -14.93 -25.97 9.20
C VAL A 30 -14.46 -26.05 7.74
N ARG A 31 -14.95 -25.13 6.91
CA ARG A 31 -14.43 -24.87 5.57
C ARG A 31 -13.66 -23.54 5.56
N VAL A 32 -12.51 -23.53 4.90
CA VAL A 32 -11.68 -22.32 4.75
C VAL A 32 -11.48 -22.01 3.28
N LEU A 33 -11.72 -20.77 2.87
CA LEU A 33 -11.47 -20.26 1.51
C LEU A 33 -10.35 -19.21 1.55
N GLU A 34 -9.28 -19.44 0.80
CA GLU A 34 -8.17 -18.51 0.62
C GLU A 34 -7.99 -18.19 -0.87
N ARG A 35 -7.94 -16.89 -1.21
CA ARG A 35 -7.79 -16.49 -2.62
C ARG A 35 -6.41 -16.79 -3.19
N GLY A 36 -5.36 -16.71 -2.38
CA GLY A 36 -3.97 -16.89 -2.81
C GLY A 36 -3.50 -18.32 -2.83
N LEU A 37 -2.22 -18.50 -3.17
CA LEU A 37 -1.55 -19.79 -3.29
C LEU A 37 -1.08 -20.32 -1.94
N ARG A 38 -0.81 -21.63 -1.86
CA ARG A 38 0.10 -22.20 -0.85
C ARG A 38 1.54 -22.06 -1.34
N TYR A 39 2.43 -21.68 -0.44
CA TYR A 39 3.85 -21.53 -0.72
C TYR A 39 4.65 -22.60 0.04
N PRO A 40 4.93 -23.76 -0.57
CA PRO A 40 5.84 -24.77 0.00
C PRO A 40 7.24 -24.19 0.24
N LYS A 41 8.05 -24.89 1.02
CA LYS A 41 9.46 -24.52 1.22
C LYS A 41 10.17 -24.27 -0.11
N GLY A 42 10.81 -23.11 -0.26
CA GLY A 42 11.57 -22.74 -1.45
C GLY A 42 10.76 -22.21 -2.62
N SER A 43 9.43 -22.08 -2.50
CA SER A 43 8.56 -21.68 -3.63
C SER A 43 8.20 -20.21 -3.68
N PHE A 44 8.56 -19.41 -2.67
CA PHE A 44 8.35 -17.97 -2.77
C PHE A 44 9.18 -17.37 -3.90
N PRO A 45 8.61 -16.42 -4.67
CA PRO A 45 9.28 -15.85 -5.83
C PRO A 45 10.61 -15.18 -5.45
N ARG A 46 11.63 -15.31 -6.33
CA ARG A 46 12.95 -14.69 -6.18
C ARG A 46 13.45 -14.09 -7.48
N ASP A 47 12.71 -14.24 -8.57
CA ASP A 47 13.04 -13.65 -9.84
C ASP A 47 12.46 -12.24 -9.92
N PHE A 48 13.33 -11.23 -9.91
CA PHE A 48 12.95 -9.83 -10.06
C PHE A 48 13.01 -9.36 -11.53
N GLU A 49 13.43 -10.22 -12.47
CA GLU A 49 13.46 -9.88 -13.90
C GLU A 49 12.05 -9.84 -14.50
N ASP A 50 11.15 -10.68 -13.97
CA ASP A 50 9.72 -10.62 -14.30
C ASP A 50 8.88 -10.35 -13.03
N PRO A 51 8.60 -9.08 -12.70
CA PRO A 51 7.84 -8.74 -11.50
C PRO A 51 6.38 -9.23 -11.56
N THR A 52 5.89 -9.67 -12.73
CA THR A 52 4.55 -10.26 -12.86
C THR A 52 4.53 -11.75 -12.52
N ASN A 53 5.68 -12.41 -12.48
CA ASN A 53 5.77 -13.85 -12.26
C ASN A 53 5.76 -14.21 -10.77
N GLY A 54 4.57 -14.49 -10.23
CA GLY A 54 4.37 -14.90 -8.84
C GLY A 54 4.46 -13.76 -7.80
N TRP A 55 4.75 -12.51 -8.20
CA TRP A 55 4.88 -11.39 -7.28
C TRP A 55 3.55 -10.67 -7.04
N LEU A 56 2.82 -10.28 -8.09
CA LEU A 56 1.63 -9.45 -7.97
C LEU A 56 0.34 -10.26 -8.08
N TRP A 57 -0.59 -10.04 -7.15
CA TRP A 57 -1.90 -10.69 -7.17
C TRP A 57 -2.67 -10.39 -8.46
N GLN A 58 -2.67 -9.15 -8.89
CA GLN A 58 -3.32 -8.70 -10.12
C GLN A 58 -2.76 -9.38 -11.37
N HIS A 59 -1.56 -9.93 -11.28
CA HIS A 59 -0.91 -10.72 -12.32
C HIS A 59 -0.69 -12.15 -11.85
N ARG A 60 -1.43 -13.09 -12.40
CA ARG A 60 -1.27 -14.54 -12.15
C ARG A 60 -1.36 -14.95 -10.67
N GLN A 61 -2.20 -14.27 -9.88
CA GLN A 61 -2.46 -14.55 -8.46
C GLN A 61 -1.18 -14.64 -7.59
N GLY A 62 -0.24 -13.70 -7.77
CA GLY A 62 1.01 -13.66 -7.00
C GLY A 62 0.85 -13.24 -5.55
N LEU A 63 1.98 -13.11 -4.86
CA LEU A 63 2.08 -12.95 -3.40
C LEU A 63 1.60 -11.59 -2.89
N PHE A 64 1.89 -10.50 -3.61
CA PHE A 64 1.59 -9.13 -3.19
C PHE A 64 0.34 -8.59 -3.87
N ASP A 65 -0.61 -8.10 -3.08
CA ASP A 65 -1.75 -7.31 -3.53
C ASP A 65 -1.47 -5.84 -3.21
N ILE A 66 -1.11 -5.07 -4.23
CA ILE A 66 -0.80 -3.65 -4.11
C ILE A 66 -1.96 -2.84 -4.69
N LYS A 67 -2.62 -2.06 -3.84
CA LYS A 67 -3.71 -1.17 -4.24
C LYS A 67 -3.22 0.28 -4.23
N LEU A 68 -3.16 0.89 -5.41
CA LEU A 68 -2.87 2.32 -5.57
C LEU A 68 -4.19 3.07 -5.55
N LEU A 69 -4.64 3.51 -4.38
CA LEU A 69 -5.91 4.21 -4.21
C LEU A 69 -5.72 5.73 -4.22
N LYS A 70 -6.79 6.46 -4.57
CA LYS A 70 -6.80 7.92 -4.47
C LYS A 70 -6.62 8.36 -3.02
N GLY A 71 -5.42 8.77 -2.65
CA GLY A 71 -5.07 9.26 -1.32
C GLY A 71 -4.16 8.35 -0.49
N MET A 72 -3.91 7.10 -0.93
CA MET A 72 -3.02 6.19 -0.21
C MET A 72 -2.63 4.99 -1.09
N SER A 73 -1.41 4.50 -0.92
CA SER A 73 -1.00 3.20 -1.44
C SER A 73 -1.09 2.16 -0.33
N ILE A 74 -1.64 0.99 -0.65
CA ILE A 74 -1.85 -0.10 0.29
C ILE A 74 -1.10 -1.33 -0.20
N VAL A 75 -0.31 -1.95 0.69
CA VAL A 75 0.39 -3.21 0.39
C VAL A 75 -0.16 -4.30 1.30
N GLN A 76 -0.58 -5.40 0.70
CA GLN A 76 -1.14 -6.58 1.34
C GLN A 76 -0.53 -7.84 0.72
N SER A 77 -0.85 -9.01 1.28
CA SER A 77 -0.48 -10.30 0.66
C SER A 77 -1.71 -11.10 0.29
N ALA A 78 -1.53 -11.99 -0.68
CA ALA A 78 -2.46 -13.05 -1.03
C ALA A 78 -1.74 -14.39 -0.94
N GLY A 79 -2.22 -15.31 -0.08
CA GLY A 79 -1.61 -16.60 0.12
C GLY A 79 -2.06 -17.27 1.41
N TYR A 80 -1.92 -18.59 1.48
CA TYR A 80 -2.23 -19.40 2.64
C TYR A 80 -1.32 -19.07 3.82
N GLY A 81 -1.84 -18.26 4.76
CA GLY A 81 -1.13 -17.61 5.85
C GLY A 81 -1.24 -16.08 5.84
N GLY A 82 -1.87 -15.51 4.80
CA GLY A 82 -2.15 -14.08 4.69
C GLY A 82 -0.93 -13.20 4.95
N GLY A 83 -1.11 -12.08 5.66
CA GLY A 83 -0.07 -11.10 5.98
C GLY A 83 1.19 -11.68 6.64
N SER A 84 1.09 -12.83 7.31
CA SER A 84 2.26 -13.48 7.92
C SER A 84 3.31 -13.92 6.90
N LEU A 85 2.93 -14.06 5.64
CA LEU A 85 3.86 -14.47 4.57
C LEU A 85 4.87 -13.38 4.25
N ILE A 86 4.49 -12.10 4.38
CA ILE A 86 5.33 -10.94 4.03
C ILE A 86 5.62 -9.98 5.19
N TYR A 87 5.16 -10.26 6.42
CA TYR A 87 5.40 -9.36 7.55
C TYR A 87 6.85 -9.45 8.08
N ALA A 88 7.26 -8.42 8.81
CA ALA A 88 8.59 -8.32 9.42
C ALA A 88 8.71 -9.05 10.77
N ASN A 89 7.85 -10.02 11.05
CA ASN A 89 7.88 -10.96 12.18
C ASN A 89 7.62 -10.35 13.57
N VAL A 90 7.37 -9.07 13.69
CA VAL A 90 7.28 -8.37 14.97
C VAL A 90 5.95 -8.66 15.66
N HIS A 91 6.03 -9.02 16.95
CA HIS A 91 4.90 -9.22 17.83
C HIS A 91 5.00 -8.28 19.03
N LEU A 92 4.20 -7.21 19.00
CA LEU A 92 4.09 -6.21 20.05
C LEU A 92 2.67 -6.12 20.57
N ARG A 93 2.54 -5.66 21.79
CA ARG A 93 1.27 -5.31 22.43
C ARG A 93 1.19 -3.79 22.47
N PRO A 94 0.07 -3.17 22.06
CA PRO A 94 -0.07 -1.74 22.21
C PRO A 94 -0.14 -1.33 23.68
N PRO A 95 0.24 -0.08 24.02
CA PRO A 95 0.13 0.40 25.39
C PRO A 95 -1.33 0.47 25.84
N PRO A 96 -1.62 0.39 27.17
CA PRO A 96 -2.98 0.37 27.72
C PRO A 96 -3.85 1.54 27.26
N GLU A 97 -3.26 2.68 27.01
CA GLU A 97 -3.93 3.91 26.57
C GLU A 97 -4.62 3.77 25.20
N VAL A 98 -4.21 2.80 24.39
CA VAL A 98 -4.88 2.49 23.12
C VAL A 98 -6.32 2.04 23.34
N PHE A 99 -6.60 1.38 24.45
CA PHE A 99 -7.91 0.82 24.79
C PHE A 99 -8.82 1.79 25.55
N ALA A 100 -8.34 2.97 25.91
CA ALA A 100 -9.11 3.89 26.74
C ALA A 100 -10.24 4.62 25.98
N SER A 101 -10.22 4.59 24.65
CA SER A 101 -11.28 5.19 23.83
C SER A 101 -11.45 4.49 22.49
N GLY A 102 -12.66 4.54 21.93
CA GLY A 102 -12.96 3.98 20.61
C GLY A 102 -13.25 2.47 20.62
N TRP A 103 -12.94 1.75 21.67
CA TRP A 103 -13.23 0.33 21.86
C TRP A 103 -14.56 0.12 22.60
N PRO A 104 -15.27 -0.99 22.36
CA PRO A 104 -16.44 -1.36 23.16
C PRO A 104 -16.06 -1.73 24.60
N GLU A 105 -17.05 -1.80 25.45
CA GLU A 105 -16.87 -2.27 26.83
C GLU A 105 -16.29 -3.69 26.86
N GLY A 106 -15.42 -3.96 27.86
CA GLY A 106 -14.74 -5.25 28.03
C GLY A 106 -13.52 -5.44 27.14
N TYR A 107 -13.06 -4.38 26.47
CA TYR A 107 -11.76 -4.33 25.83
C TYR A 107 -10.81 -3.43 26.62
N SER A 108 -9.84 -4.03 27.24
CA SER A 108 -8.71 -3.34 27.90
C SER A 108 -7.44 -4.13 27.66
N ARG A 109 -6.30 -3.56 27.98
CA ARG A 109 -5.04 -4.27 27.89
C ARG A 109 -5.06 -5.52 28.78
N GLU A 110 -5.55 -5.39 30.01
CA GLU A 110 -5.65 -6.49 30.98
C GLU A 110 -6.60 -7.60 30.52
N ALA A 111 -7.72 -7.23 29.91
CA ALA A 111 -8.70 -8.20 29.37
C ALA A 111 -8.13 -9.00 28.18
N LEU A 112 -7.23 -8.39 27.40
CA LEU A 112 -6.62 -9.01 26.23
C LEU A 112 -5.28 -9.70 26.53
N ASP A 113 -4.60 -9.41 27.61
CA ASP A 113 -3.29 -10.01 27.94
C ASP A 113 -3.28 -11.55 27.89
N PRO A 114 -4.28 -12.29 28.40
CA PRO A 114 -4.31 -13.75 28.27
C PRO A 114 -4.36 -14.24 26.82
N TYR A 115 -4.97 -13.47 25.93
CA TYR A 115 -5.04 -13.78 24.49
C TYR A 115 -3.76 -13.39 23.77
N TYR A 116 -3.11 -12.29 24.15
CA TYR A 116 -1.74 -11.97 23.69
C TYR A 116 -0.74 -13.05 24.09
N ASP A 117 -0.84 -13.59 25.31
CA ASP A 117 0.02 -14.68 25.76
C ASP A 117 -0.20 -15.93 24.91
N MET A 118 -1.45 -16.25 24.58
CA MET A 118 -1.77 -17.36 23.72
C MET A 118 -1.23 -17.17 22.30
N VAL A 119 -1.39 -15.99 21.71
CA VAL A 119 -0.83 -15.66 20.39
C VAL A 119 0.70 -15.78 20.43
N ALA A 120 1.35 -15.27 21.44
CA ALA A 120 2.80 -15.39 21.62
C ALA A 120 3.25 -16.86 21.70
N HIS A 121 2.49 -17.69 22.41
CA HIS A 121 2.70 -19.13 22.45
C HIS A 121 2.51 -19.79 21.09
N MET A 122 1.42 -19.52 20.40
CA MET A 122 1.13 -20.12 19.10
C MET A 122 2.15 -19.71 18.03
N MET A 123 2.55 -18.43 18.04
CA MET A 123 3.52 -17.89 17.09
C MET A 123 4.98 -18.15 17.52
N ASP A 124 5.22 -18.77 18.67
CA ASP A 124 6.54 -19.12 19.19
C ASP A 124 7.53 -17.95 19.16
N VAL A 125 7.10 -16.80 19.71
CA VAL A 125 7.86 -15.55 19.60
C VAL A 125 9.01 -15.48 20.59
N GLN A 126 10.12 -14.88 20.15
CA GLN A 126 11.32 -14.67 20.98
C GLN A 126 12.13 -13.47 20.46
N PRO A 127 12.87 -12.73 21.30
CA PRO A 127 13.68 -11.63 20.82
C PRO A 127 14.92 -12.13 20.06
N ILE A 128 15.52 -11.25 19.24
CA ILE A 128 16.76 -11.55 18.48
C ILE A 128 17.92 -11.96 19.40
N THR A 129 17.91 -11.55 20.65
CA THR A 129 18.92 -11.93 21.67
C THR A 129 18.91 -13.41 21.99
N ALA A 130 17.84 -14.15 21.65
CA ALA A 130 17.78 -15.61 21.76
C ALA A 130 18.61 -16.34 20.70
N SER A 131 19.04 -15.63 19.65
CA SER A 131 19.81 -16.24 18.54
C SER A 131 21.26 -16.50 18.93
N ALA A 132 21.71 -17.74 18.79
CA ALA A 132 23.12 -18.12 18.95
C ALA A 132 24.05 -17.51 17.88
N ARG A 133 23.50 -17.01 16.75
CA ARG A 133 24.27 -16.34 15.69
C ARG A 133 24.69 -14.90 16.07
N GLY A 134 24.21 -14.40 17.20
CA GLY A 134 24.45 -13.04 17.69
C GLY A 134 23.61 -11.98 16.99
N LEU A 135 23.86 -10.72 17.34
CA LEU A 135 23.10 -9.59 16.81
C LEU A 135 23.58 -9.17 15.41
N PRO A 136 22.67 -8.96 14.46
CA PRO A 136 23.00 -8.41 13.14
C PRO A 136 23.69 -7.03 13.24
N PRO A 137 24.46 -6.61 12.20
CA PRO A 137 25.13 -5.30 12.18
C PRO A 137 24.15 -4.14 12.38
N LYS A 138 23.03 -4.09 11.64
CA LYS A 138 21.99 -3.06 11.77
C LYS A 138 21.41 -2.95 13.17
N THR A 139 21.23 -4.09 13.87
CA THR A 139 20.77 -4.12 15.28
C THR A 139 21.73 -3.41 16.21
N LYS A 140 23.03 -3.69 16.06
CA LYS A 140 24.10 -3.04 16.86
C LYS A 140 24.18 -1.55 16.57
N ARG A 141 24.14 -1.20 15.26
CA ARG A 141 24.16 0.21 14.81
C ARG A 141 22.97 0.99 15.34
N MET A 142 21.76 0.41 15.32
CA MET A 142 20.56 1.09 15.83
C MET A 142 20.67 1.38 17.35
N ARG A 143 21.27 0.48 18.14
CA ARG A 143 21.57 0.71 19.54
C ARG A 143 22.55 1.88 19.72
N GLU A 144 23.60 1.94 18.92
CA GLU A 144 24.59 3.05 18.94
C GLU A 144 23.90 4.38 18.57
N VAL A 145 23.01 4.39 17.58
CA VAL A 145 22.21 5.57 17.20
C VAL A 145 21.31 6.00 18.38
N ALA A 146 20.58 5.07 18.99
CA ALA A 146 19.72 5.37 20.14
C ALA A 146 20.53 6.02 21.27
N LYS A 147 21.74 5.52 21.54
CA LYS A 147 22.67 6.11 22.51
C LYS A 147 23.13 7.52 22.11
N LYS A 148 23.54 7.73 20.84
CA LYS A 148 23.95 9.06 20.35
C LYS A 148 22.83 10.09 20.46
N LEU A 149 21.58 9.67 20.27
CA LEU A 149 20.40 10.53 20.38
C LEU A 149 19.86 10.68 21.82
N GLY A 150 20.52 10.08 22.83
CA GLY A 150 20.05 10.10 24.22
C GLY A 150 18.78 9.28 24.47
N ARG A 151 18.46 8.33 23.58
CA ARG A 151 17.23 7.52 23.59
C ARG A 151 17.47 6.05 23.97
N GLU A 152 18.58 5.73 24.60
CA GLU A 152 18.93 4.35 24.96
C GLU A 152 17.88 3.70 25.88
N ALA A 153 17.24 4.47 26.76
CA ALA A 153 16.17 3.99 27.62
C ALA A 153 14.87 3.62 26.87
N GLN A 154 14.70 4.11 25.65
CA GLN A 154 13.55 3.86 24.78
C GLN A 154 13.79 2.67 23.84
N PHE A 155 15.05 2.25 23.71
CA PHE A 155 15.49 1.18 22.82
C PHE A 155 15.23 -0.20 23.42
N PHE A 156 14.76 -1.14 22.60
CA PHE A 156 14.53 -2.53 23.00
C PHE A 156 14.61 -3.49 21.78
N HIS A 157 14.63 -4.79 22.11
CA HIS A 157 14.49 -5.85 21.12
C HIS A 157 13.07 -6.42 21.19
N PRO A 158 12.25 -6.24 20.13
CA PRO A 158 10.89 -6.79 20.10
C PRO A 158 10.90 -8.31 20.04
N ASN A 159 9.79 -8.93 20.45
CA ASN A 159 9.54 -10.34 20.21
C ASN A 159 9.30 -10.57 18.73
N LEU A 160 9.96 -11.57 18.16
CA LEU A 160 9.91 -11.93 16.74
C LEU A 160 9.37 -13.36 16.59
N ALA A 161 8.46 -13.55 15.65
CA ALA A 161 7.99 -14.86 15.24
C ALA A 161 9.02 -15.53 14.29
N VAL A 162 10.19 -15.85 14.84
CA VAL A 162 11.32 -16.46 14.11
C VAL A 162 11.94 -17.57 14.95
N ARG A 163 12.17 -18.72 14.32
CA ARG A 163 12.86 -19.83 14.95
C ARG A 163 14.37 -19.61 14.90
N PHE A 164 15.01 -19.40 16.05
CA PHE A 164 16.46 -19.22 16.20
C PHE A 164 17.17 -20.54 16.57
N ALA A 165 16.82 -21.64 15.90
CA ALA A 165 17.52 -22.93 15.97
C ALA A 165 18.70 -22.96 14.98
N PRO A 166 19.53 -24.02 14.98
CA PRO A 166 20.55 -24.22 13.94
C PRO A 166 19.95 -24.18 12.53
N ALA A 167 20.60 -23.45 11.62
CA ALA A 167 20.17 -23.37 10.23
C ALA A 167 20.56 -24.63 9.44
N GLY A 168 19.72 -25.02 8.46
CA GLY A 168 19.97 -26.19 7.62
C GLY A 168 19.60 -27.53 8.26
N GLU A 169 19.12 -27.54 9.50
CA GLU A 169 18.66 -28.73 10.21
C GLU A 169 17.13 -28.68 10.37
N PRO A 170 16.35 -29.36 9.51
CA PRO A 170 14.92 -29.41 9.65
C PRO A 170 14.50 -30.23 10.85
N MET A 171 13.73 -29.64 11.75
CA MET A 171 13.19 -30.30 12.94
C MET A 171 11.70 -29.97 13.08
N PRO A 172 10.87 -30.86 13.64
CA PRO A 172 9.47 -30.50 13.90
C PRO A 172 9.39 -29.34 14.92
N ASN A 173 8.47 -28.42 14.68
CA ASN A 173 8.07 -27.44 15.66
C ASN A 173 7.09 -28.08 16.67
N LYS A 174 6.63 -27.32 17.67
CA LYS A 174 5.70 -27.82 18.69
C LYS A 174 4.33 -28.28 18.17
N PHE A 175 4.02 -27.99 16.90
CA PHE A 175 2.80 -28.44 16.20
C PHE A 175 3.08 -29.60 15.23
N GLY A 176 4.27 -30.16 15.25
CA GLY A 176 4.66 -31.29 14.38
C GLY A 176 5.06 -30.90 12.95
N VAL A 177 5.12 -29.60 12.63
CA VAL A 177 5.47 -29.11 11.29
C VAL A 177 6.98 -28.93 11.17
N MET A 178 7.57 -29.43 10.08
CA MET A 178 9.01 -29.33 9.82
C MET A 178 9.43 -27.88 9.53
N GLN A 179 10.38 -27.37 10.32
CA GLN A 179 10.97 -26.04 10.22
C GLN A 179 12.48 -26.09 10.35
N GLU A 180 13.17 -25.13 9.73
CA GLU A 180 14.60 -24.90 9.96
C GLU A 180 14.82 -23.68 10.85
N GLY A 181 16.06 -23.49 11.32
CA GLY A 181 16.48 -22.28 11.99
C GLY A 181 16.78 -21.14 11.02
N CYS A 182 16.69 -19.90 11.51
CA CYS A 182 16.97 -18.70 10.72
C CYS A 182 18.44 -18.65 10.27
N ASN A 183 18.66 -18.51 8.97
CA ASN A 183 19.98 -18.41 8.36
C ASN A 183 20.46 -16.95 8.16
N TYR A 184 19.67 -15.97 8.59
CA TYR A 184 19.95 -14.51 8.50
C TYR A 184 20.00 -13.97 7.06
N CYS A 185 19.22 -14.52 6.14
CA CYS A 185 19.18 -14.09 4.73
C CYS A 185 18.52 -12.73 4.45
N GLY A 186 17.85 -12.11 5.43
CA GLY A 186 17.18 -10.81 5.25
C GLY A 186 15.91 -10.82 4.37
N GLU A 187 15.38 -12.00 4.03
CA GLU A 187 14.30 -12.18 3.05
C GLU A 187 12.90 -12.30 3.68
N CYS A 188 12.69 -11.80 4.91
CA CYS A 188 11.41 -12.01 5.60
C CYS A 188 10.23 -11.40 4.85
N ASP A 189 10.39 -10.20 4.28
CA ASP A 189 9.31 -9.44 3.65
C ASP A 189 8.86 -10.01 2.29
N ILE A 190 9.64 -10.90 1.71
CA ILE A 190 9.35 -11.54 0.42
C ILE A 190 9.05 -13.05 0.55
N GLY A 191 8.69 -13.48 1.76
CA GLY A 191 8.42 -14.86 2.09
C GLY A 191 9.68 -15.66 2.46
N CYS A 192 9.56 -16.51 3.46
CA CYS A 192 10.69 -17.25 4.03
C CYS A 192 10.90 -18.62 3.35
N ASN A 193 11.81 -18.70 2.39
CA ASN A 193 12.10 -19.93 1.65
C ASN A 193 12.77 -21.03 2.50
N VAL A 194 13.33 -20.69 3.66
CA VAL A 194 13.88 -21.69 4.60
C VAL A 194 12.87 -22.14 5.67
N ARG A 195 11.67 -21.49 5.75
CA ARG A 195 10.63 -21.77 6.76
C ARG A 195 11.06 -21.53 8.21
N ALA A 196 12.00 -20.61 8.43
CA ALA A 196 12.40 -20.22 9.80
C ALA A 196 11.46 -19.16 10.40
N LYS A 197 10.76 -18.41 9.56
CA LYS A 197 9.72 -17.45 9.96
C LYS A 197 8.46 -18.22 10.35
N ASN A 198 7.93 -17.95 11.56
CA ASN A 198 6.70 -18.56 12.06
C ASN A 198 5.48 -17.92 11.38
N THR A 199 5.19 -18.35 10.16
CA THR A 199 4.00 -18.01 9.41
C THR A 199 2.80 -18.85 9.88
N LEU A 200 1.59 -18.38 9.65
CA LEU A 200 0.37 -19.00 10.20
C LEU A 200 0.11 -20.43 9.68
N ASP A 201 0.62 -20.77 8.51
CA ASP A 201 0.58 -22.13 7.94
C ASP A 201 1.42 -23.15 8.72
N LEU A 202 2.34 -22.68 9.57
CA LEU A 202 3.22 -23.53 10.38
C LEU A 202 2.70 -23.76 11.81
N ASN A 203 1.62 -23.10 12.19
CA ASN A 203 1.06 -23.13 13.54
C ASN A 203 -0.49 -23.20 13.53
N TYR A 204 -1.20 -22.10 13.63
CA TYR A 204 -2.67 -22.10 13.71
C TYR A 204 -3.34 -22.90 12.59
N LEU A 205 -2.94 -22.69 11.34
CA LEU A 205 -3.56 -23.38 10.21
C LEU A 205 -3.15 -24.87 10.15
N ALA A 206 -1.93 -25.18 10.53
CA ALA A 206 -1.51 -26.59 10.67
C ALA A 206 -2.37 -27.33 11.69
N VAL A 207 -2.62 -26.72 12.86
CA VAL A 207 -3.52 -27.27 13.88
C VAL A 207 -4.95 -27.37 13.36
N ALA A 208 -5.44 -26.36 12.64
CA ALA A 208 -6.78 -26.39 12.05
C ALA A 208 -6.96 -27.59 11.12
N GLU A 209 -6.01 -27.83 10.20
CA GLU A 209 -6.06 -28.97 9.27
C GLU A 209 -5.92 -30.31 10.00
N GLN A 210 -5.04 -30.41 11.02
CA GLN A 210 -4.92 -31.61 11.88
C GLN A 210 -6.22 -31.92 12.63
N GLN A 211 -7.05 -30.90 12.91
CA GLN A 211 -8.36 -31.03 13.55
C GLN A 211 -9.52 -31.18 12.53
N GLY A 212 -9.20 -31.37 11.25
CA GLY A 212 -10.16 -31.68 10.20
C GLY A 212 -10.76 -30.45 9.47
N ALA A 213 -10.19 -29.26 9.61
CA ALA A 213 -10.60 -28.13 8.77
C ALA A 213 -10.25 -28.36 7.29
N GLU A 214 -11.20 -28.16 6.40
CA GLU A 214 -11.03 -28.32 4.96
C GLU A 214 -10.63 -26.97 4.33
N VAL A 215 -9.49 -26.91 3.64
CA VAL A 215 -8.98 -25.67 3.03
C VAL A 215 -9.02 -25.74 1.51
N THR A 216 -9.55 -24.70 0.87
CA THR A 216 -9.42 -24.45 -0.56
C THR A 216 -8.65 -23.15 -0.78
N THR A 217 -7.52 -23.25 -1.44
CA THR A 217 -6.76 -22.08 -1.94
C THR A 217 -7.16 -21.72 -3.35
N GLN A 218 -6.77 -20.56 -3.84
CA GLN A 218 -7.17 -19.99 -5.12
C GLN A 218 -8.70 -19.79 -5.24
N ALA A 219 -9.35 -19.54 -4.10
CA ALA A 219 -10.82 -19.39 -3.95
C ALA A 219 -11.13 -17.95 -3.50
N GLU A 220 -11.42 -17.07 -4.43
CA GLU A 220 -11.74 -15.67 -4.19
C GLU A 220 -13.24 -15.48 -3.98
N VAL A 221 -13.64 -15.13 -2.76
CA VAL A 221 -15.04 -14.89 -2.42
C VAL A 221 -15.53 -13.57 -3.00
N THR A 222 -16.67 -13.61 -3.67
CA THR A 222 -17.26 -12.44 -4.33
C THR A 222 -18.65 -12.08 -3.80
N ARG A 223 -19.40 -13.06 -3.26
CA ARG A 223 -20.81 -12.86 -2.87
C ARG A 223 -21.18 -13.65 -1.62
N ILE A 224 -21.96 -13.02 -0.74
CA ILE A 224 -22.48 -13.58 0.50
C ILE A 224 -23.99 -13.35 0.52
N GLU A 225 -24.78 -14.39 0.66
CA GLU A 225 -26.25 -14.35 0.67
C GLU A 225 -26.78 -15.00 1.93
N PRO A 226 -27.62 -14.29 2.73
CA PRO A 226 -28.30 -14.91 3.85
C PRO A 226 -29.23 -16.04 3.39
N LEU A 227 -29.23 -17.14 4.13
CA LEU A 227 -30.19 -18.24 4.03
C LEU A 227 -30.91 -18.43 5.37
N SER A 228 -31.95 -19.23 5.37
CA SER A 228 -32.61 -19.64 6.61
C SER A 228 -32.58 -21.18 6.73
N PRO A 229 -31.66 -21.74 7.54
CA PRO A 229 -30.59 -21.08 8.33
C PRO A 229 -29.27 -20.87 7.55
N GLY A 230 -28.47 -19.87 7.94
CA GLY A 230 -27.07 -19.70 7.54
C GLY A 230 -26.85 -18.81 6.34
N TYR A 231 -25.82 -19.13 5.55
CA TYR A 231 -25.36 -18.33 4.42
C TYR A 231 -24.94 -19.20 3.25
N ARG A 232 -25.18 -18.70 2.03
CA ARG A 232 -24.55 -19.17 0.80
C ARG A 232 -23.45 -18.20 0.41
N VAL A 233 -22.25 -18.73 0.13
CA VAL A 233 -21.10 -17.94 -0.31
C VAL A 233 -20.68 -18.40 -1.69
N THR A 234 -20.54 -17.44 -2.61
CA THR A 234 -20.03 -17.68 -3.97
C THR A 234 -18.57 -17.22 -4.04
N TYR A 235 -17.75 -18.03 -4.69
CA TYR A 235 -16.33 -17.72 -4.91
C TYR A 235 -15.90 -18.08 -6.33
N THR A 236 -14.90 -17.37 -6.84
CA THR A 236 -14.22 -17.70 -8.08
C THR A 236 -13.11 -18.70 -7.78
N ASP A 237 -13.15 -19.85 -8.43
CA ASP A 237 -12.12 -20.89 -8.34
C ASP A 237 -11.07 -20.62 -9.42
N HIS A 238 -9.97 -19.96 -9.04
CA HIS A 238 -8.87 -19.62 -9.95
C HIS A 238 -8.04 -20.83 -10.38
N ALA A 239 -8.05 -21.93 -9.60
CA ALA A 239 -7.41 -23.19 -9.98
C ALA A 239 -8.16 -23.87 -11.14
N ALA A 240 -9.45 -23.62 -11.25
CA ALA A 240 -10.32 -24.15 -12.31
C ALA A 240 -10.69 -23.08 -13.37
N THR A 241 -9.74 -22.22 -13.71
CA THR A 241 -9.93 -21.20 -14.78
C THR A 241 -11.07 -20.20 -14.54
N GLY A 242 -11.30 -19.80 -13.28
CA GLY A 242 -12.26 -18.74 -12.93
C GLY A 242 -13.73 -19.20 -12.84
N ILE A 243 -13.98 -20.49 -12.67
CA ILE A 243 -15.33 -21.03 -12.49
C ILE A 243 -15.92 -20.53 -11.19
N GLN A 244 -17.18 -20.07 -11.22
CA GLN A 244 -17.93 -19.73 -10.02
C GLN A 244 -18.41 -20.99 -9.31
N ARG A 245 -18.16 -21.05 -7.98
CA ARG A 245 -18.63 -22.12 -7.10
C ARG A 245 -19.35 -21.56 -5.90
N THR A 246 -20.19 -22.38 -5.27
CA THR A 246 -20.92 -22.00 -4.05
C THR A 246 -20.65 -22.99 -2.92
N VAL A 247 -20.69 -22.48 -1.70
CA VAL A 247 -20.65 -23.25 -0.46
C VAL A 247 -21.66 -22.70 0.54
N GLU A 248 -22.30 -23.57 1.31
CA GLU A 248 -23.27 -23.18 2.33
C GLU A 248 -22.74 -23.53 3.72
N ALA A 249 -22.86 -22.57 4.65
CA ALA A 249 -22.45 -22.76 6.03
C ALA A 249 -23.47 -22.11 7.00
N ARG A 250 -23.55 -22.64 8.20
CA ARG A 250 -24.38 -22.04 9.26
C ARG A 250 -23.87 -20.66 9.69
N ARG A 251 -22.55 -20.46 9.65
CA ARG A 251 -21.88 -19.22 10.07
C ARG A 251 -20.74 -18.89 9.12
N VAL A 252 -20.48 -17.59 8.96
CA VAL A 252 -19.40 -17.07 8.10
C VAL A 252 -18.52 -16.15 8.93
N PHE A 253 -17.22 -16.36 8.84
CA PHE A 253 -16.17 -15.59 9.50
C PHE A 253 -15.32 -14.88 8.43
N LEU A 254 -15.50 -13.57 8.29
CA LEU A 254 -14.78 -12.74 7.34
C LEU A 254 -13.42 -12.35 7.91
N CYS A 255 -12.36 -12.73 7.22
CA CYS A 255 -10.98 -12.55 7.64
C CYS A 255 -10.06 -12.26 6.44
N ALA A 256 -10.57 -11.57 5.43
CA ALA A 256 -9.85 -11.27 4.19
C ALA A 256 -8.87 -10.08 4.31
N GLY A 257 -8.70 -9.52 5.51
CA GLY A 257 -7.92 -8.32 5.82
C GLY A 257 -8.73 -7.04 5.77
N ALA A 258 -8.32 -6.01 6.51
CA ALA A 258 -9.12 -4.81 6.78
C ALA A 258 -9.75 -4.21 5.51
N VAL A 259 -8.96 -4.06 4.46
CA VAL A 259 -9.40 -3.44 3.20
C VAL A 259 -10.31 -4.37 2.40
N ASN A 260 -9.91 -5.63 2.20
CA ASN A 260 -10.67 -6.56 1.36
C ASN A 260 -11.96 -7.03 2.03
N THR A 261 -11.99 -7.23 3.37
CA THR A 261 -13.21 -7.52 4.10
C THR A 261 -14.20 -6.36 3.99
N THR A 262 -13.73 -5.13 4.16
CA THR A 262 -14.57 -3.93 4.02
C THR A 262 -15.08 -3.79 2.59
N GLU A 263 -14.23 -3.98 1.58
CA GLU A 263 -14.62 -3.93 0.18
C GLU A 263 -15.66 -4.99 -0.16
N LEU A 264 -15.48 -6.24 0.28
CA LEU A 264 -16.43 -7.33 0.06
C LEU A 264 -17.81 -6.99 0.64
N LEU A 265 -17.86 -6.46 1.87
CA LEU A 265 -19.12 -6.05 2.49
C LEU A 265 -19.75 -4.85 1.77
N LEU A 266 -18.98 -3.84 1.37
CA LEU A 266 -19.46 -2.72 0.56
C LEU A 266 -20.06 -3.19 -0.76
N ARG A 267 -19.39 -4.11 -1.48
CA ARG A 267 -19.90 -4.66 -2.74
C ARG A 267 -21.20 -5.44 -2.54
N ASN A 268 -21.29 -6.26 -1.47
CA ASN A 268 -22.51 -7.01 -1.16
C ASN A 268 -23.68 -6.10 -0.74
N ARG A 269 -23.40 -4.95 -0.10
CA ARG A 269 -24.45 -3.96 0.23
C ARG A 269 -24.84 -3.12 -0.98
N ASP A 270 -23.85 -2.44 -1.61
CA ASP A 270 -24.07 -1.30 -2.51
C ASP A 270 -24.17 -1.71 -4.00
N VAL A 271 -23.66 -2.89 -4.37
CA VAL A 271 -23.65 -3.38 -5.77
C VAL A 271 -24.54 -4.59 -5.95
N LEU A 272 -24.37 -5.61 -5.12
CA LEU A 272 -25.10 -6.89 -5.25
C LEU A 272 -26.44 -6.88 -4.51
N GLY A 273 -26.63 -6.00 -3.52
CA GLY A 273 -27.85 -5.91 -2.72
C GLY A 273 -28.14 -7.16 -1.90
N THR A 274 -27.15 -8.01 -1.62
CA THR A 274 -27.36 -9.26 -0.86
C THR A 274 -27.31 -9.06 0.65
N LEU A 275 -26.71 -7.96 1.10
CA LEU A 275 -26.60 -7.54 2.50
C LEU A 275 -27.04 -6.06 2.65
N PRO A 276 -28.29 -5.72 2.31
CA PRO A 276 -28.75 -4.32 2.21
C PRO A 276 -28.76 -3.59 3.55
N ASP A 277 -28.95 -4.32 4.67
CA ASP A 277 -29.13 -3.74 6.01
C ASP A 277 -27.80 -3.54 6.78
N LEU A 278 -26.65 -3.66 6.09
CA LEU A 278 -25.36 -3.36 6.71
C LEU A 278 -25.29 -1.89 7.16
N SER A 279 -24.76 -1.68 8.36
CA SER A 279 -24.63 -0.36 8.97
C SER A 279 -24.07 0.70 8.01
N ALA A 280 -24.60 1.92 8.08
CA ALA A 280 -24.06 3.10 7.37
C ALA A 280 -22.62 3.46 7.81
N ARG A 281 -22.16 2.90 8.94
CA ARG A 281 -20.76 3.05 9.42
C ARG A 281 -19.76 2.17 8.69
N LEU A 282 -20.21 1.25 7.82
CA LEU A 282 -19.31 0.43 7.02
C LEU A 282 -18.36 1.30 6.20
N GLY A 283 -17.08 0.99 6.31
CA GLY A 283 -15.97 1.73 5.70
C GLY A 283 -15.42 2.89 6.53
N THR A 284 -16.09 3.29 7.63
CA THR A 284 -15.58 4.37 8.51
C THR A 284 -14.55 3.86 9.51
N ARG A 285 -13.85 4.80 10.18
CA ARG A 285 -12.77 4.52 11.14
C ARG A 285 -11.61 3.70 10.52
N TYR A 286 -11.36 3.89 9.22
CA TYR A 286 -10.17 3.33 8.61
C TYR A 286 -8.92 4.04 9.17
N SER A 287 -7.91 3.25 9.50
CA SER A 287 -6.60 3.70 10.01
C SER A 287 -5.48 3.07 9.18
N ALA A 288 -4.51 3.88 8.82
CA ALA A 288 -3.24 3.45 8.24
C ALA A 288 -2.21 3.02 9.31
N ASN A 289 -2.62 3.02 10.59
CA ASN A 289 -1.76 2.79 11.74
C ASN A 289 -0.56 3.76 11.82
N GLY A 290 -0.69 4.95 11.21
CA GLY A 290 0.35 5.96 11.15
C GLY A 290 1.66 5.48 10.52
N ASP A 291 1.57 4.56 9.56
CA ASP A 291 2.74 4.00 8.87
C ASP A 291 3.54 5.08 8.15
N PHE A 292 4.85 5.07 8.36
CA PHE A 292 5.80 5.96 7.72
C PHE A 292 7.10 5.21 7.40
N LEU A 293 7.52 5.26 6.14
CA LEU A 293 8.70 4.58 5.65
C LEU A 293 9.73 5.59 5.17
N ALA A 294 10.96 5.47 5.68
CA ALA A 294 12.09 6.30 5.29
C ALA A 294 13.36 5.46 5.07
N PHE A 295 14.33 6.07 4.43
CA PHE A 295 15.61 5.46 4.06
C PHE A 295 16.77 6.40 4.41
N ALA A 296 17.97 5.84 4.54
CA ALA A 296 19.21 6.60 4.48
C ALA A 296 20.20 5.84 3.58
N PHE A 297 20.87 6.58 2.69
CA PHE A 297 21.82 6.04 1.73
C PHE A 297 23.23 6.50 2.06
N ASP A 298 24.23 5.72 1.63
CA ASP A 298 25.64 6.02 1.85
C ASP A 298 25.98 6.35 3.33
N THR A 299 25.46 5.52 4.25
CA THR A 299 25.80 5.63 5.68
C THR A 299 27.30 5.51 5.90
N LYS A 300 27.84 6.21 6.91
CA LYS A 300 29.29 6.22 7.19
C LYS A 300 29.87 4.83 7.45
N GLU A 301 29.09 3.97 8.09
CA GLU A 301 29.47 2.61 8.43
C GLU A 301 28.43 1.63 7.85
N PRO A 302 28.83 0.40 7.50
CA PRO A 302 27.87 -0.58 6.98
C PRO A 302 26.70 -0.80 7.92
N TRP A 303 25.48 -0.73 7.34
CA TRP A 303 24.23 -1.07 8.02
C TRP A 303 23.90 -2.55 7.85
N ASP A 304 24.23 -3.11 6.70
CA ASP A 304 23.97 -4.50 6.30
C ASP A 304 22.47 -4.87 6.40
N PRO A 305 21.56 -4.20 5.67
CA PRO A 305 20.12 -4.38 5.78
C PRO A 305 19.64 -5.79 5.43
N SER A 306 20.44 -6.53 4.65
CA SER A 306 20.13 -7.89 4.20
C SER A 306 20.64 -8.98 5.15
N VAL A 307 21.06 -8.61 6.36
CA VAL A 307 21.57 -9.56 7.37
C VAL A 307 20.64 -9.62 8.58
N GLY A 308 20.13 -10.81 8.87
CA GLY A 308 19.21 -11.07 9.97
C GLY A 308 17.74 -10.92 9.59
N PRO A 309 16.81 -11.11 10.55
CA PRO A 309 15.40 -10.76 10.36
C PRO A 309 15.23 -9.30 9.98
N THR A 310 14.17 -8.98 9.22
CA THR A 310 13.94 -7.64 8.69
C THR A 310 13.92 -6.56 9.78
N ILE A 311 13.19 -6.77 10.87
CA ILE A 311 13.15 -5.89 12.04
C ILE A 311 13.70 -6.66 13.26
N THR A 312 14.57 -6.03 14.04
CA THR A 312 15.17 -6.64 15.24
C THR A 312 15.24 -5.68 16.45
N THR A 313 14.93 -4.40 16.21
CA THR A 313 14.92 -3.36 17.27
C THR A 313 13.65 -2.52 17.21
N GLY A 314 13.38 -1.84 18.31
CA GLY A 314 12.33 -0.83 18.39
C GLY A 314 12.73 0.28 19.36
N MET A 315 12.17 1.46 19.14
CA MET A 315 12.17 2.58 20.07
C MET A 315 10.74 3.09 20.24
N VAL A 316 10.28 3.21 21.46
CA VAL A 316 9.04 3.94 21.77
C VAL A 316 9.36 5.41 21.83
N VAL A 317 8.68 6.22 21.04
CA VAL A 317 8.92 7.65 20.93
C VAL A 317 7.68 8.41 21.34
N GLU A 318 7.88 9.39 22.20
CA GLU A 318 6.85 10.30 22.65
C GLU A 318 7.40 11.73 22.54
N GLU A 319 6.76 12.56 21.73
CA GLU A 319 7.20 13.93 21.43
C GLU A 319 6.06 14.92 21.56
N GLY A 320 6.42 16.17 21.81
CA GLY A 320 5.46 17.26 21.96
C GLY A 320 4.80 17.30 23.34
N THR A 321 3.89 18.26 23.53
CA THR A 321 3.15 18.50 24.78
C THR A 321 1.68 18.77 24.51
N GLY A 322 0.83 18.47 25.51
CA GLY A 322 -0.61 18.78 25.42
C GLY A 322 -1.29 18.06 24.24
N LYS A 323 -2.04 18.82 23.45
CA LYS A 323 -2.80 18.31 22.29
C LYS A 323 -1.95 17.91 21.08
N ASP A 324 -0.70 18.39 21.05
CA ASP A 324 0.27 18.12 19.96
C ASP A 324 1.21 16.97 20.33
N LYS A 325 0.92 16.28 21.42
CA LYS A 325 1.68 15.11 21.85
C LYS A 325 1.45 13.97 20.88
N THR A 326 2.54 13.43 20.33
CA THR A 326 2.54 12.27 19.44
C THR A 326 3.21 11.09 20.12
N TRP A 327 2.69 9.90 19.86
CA TRP A 327 3.26 8.63 20.29
C TRP A 327 3.40 7.72 19.08
N PHE A 328 4.59 7.14 18.91
CA PHE A 328 4.83 6.19 17.82
C PHE A 328 5.94 5.21 18.14
N MET A 329 5.93 4.08 17.46
CA MET A 329 6.98 3.08 17.46
C MET A 329 7.90 3.34 16.27
N PHE A 330 9.19 3.44 16.52
CA PHE A 330 10.22 3.52 15.49
C PHE A 330 11.02 2.22 15.45
N GLN A 331 11.24 1.68 14.26
CA GLN A 331 11.93 0.41 14.05
C GLN A 331 12.95 0.54 12.92
N GLU A 332 14.10 -0.11 13.06
CA GLU A 332 14.95 -0.34 11.91
C GLU A 332 14.35 -1.44 11.05
N GLY A 333 14.54 -1.30 9.74
CA GLY A 333 14.14 -2.31 8.75
C GLY A 333 15.35 -2.91 8.03
N GLY A 334 15.04 -3.86 7.19
CA GLY A 334 15.98 -4.45 6.24
C GLY A 334 15.28 -4.68 4.90
N HIS A 335 16.06 -5.07 3.93
CA HIS A 335 15.56 -5.51 2.63
C HIS A 335 16.41 -6.68 2.13
N PRO A 336 15.87 -7.57 1.30
CA PRO A 336 16.66 -8.64 0.71
C PRO A 336 17.73 -8.08 -0.24
N VAL A 337 18.83 -8.80 -0.40
CA VAL A 337 19.94 -8.41 -1.30
C VAL A 337 19.43 -8.11 -2.71
N GLN A 338 18.44 -8.89 -3.18
CA GLN A 338 17.85 -8.72 -4.52
C GLN A 338 17.13 -7.37 -4.71
N ALA A 339 16.69 -6.72 -3.61
CA ALA A 339 16.04 -5.41 -3.67
C ALA A 339 17.03 -4.23 -3.57
N ALA A 340 18.33 -4.48 -3.34
CA ALA A 340 19.31 -3.42 -3.14
C ALA A 340 19.36 -2.41 -4.31
N GLY A 341 19.31 -2.91 -5.54
CA GLY A 341 19.28 -2.06 -6.73
C GLY A 341 18.01 -1.21 -6.85
N LEU A 342 16.84 -1.80 -6.51
CA LEU A 342 15.57 -1.06 -6.47
C LEU A 342 15.60 0.04 -5.39
N MET A 343 16.20 -0.26 -4.23
CA MET A 343 16.38 0.73 -3.17
C MET A 343 17.31 1.88 -3.62
N LEU A 344 18.41 1.58 -4.30
CA LEU A 344 19.30 2.60 -4.85
C LEU A 344 18.63 3.52 -5.88
N ALA A 345 17.67 3.02 -6.64
CA ALA A 345 16.89 3.84 -7.57
C ALA A 345 15.93 4.82 -6.84
N MET A 346 15.66 4.62 -5.55
CA MET A 346 14.89 5.55 -4.71
C MET A 346 15.76 6.65 -4.08
N ASP A 347 17.10 6.62 -4.25
CA ASP A 347 17.98 7.67 -3.74
C ASP A 347 17.81 8.97 -4.55
N PRO A 348 17.27 10.06 -3.94
CA PRO A 348 16.98 11.30 -4.66
C PRO A 348 18.23 11.95 -5.28
N ASP A 349 19.40 11.83 -4.62
CA ASP A 349 20.65 12.41 -5.11
C ASP A 349 21.18 11.71 -6.35
N ARG A 350 20.94 10.43 -6.47
CA ARG A 350 21.35 9.64 -7.63
C ARG A 350 20.39 9.79 -8.78
N ALA A 351 19.10 9.89 -8.51
CA ALA A 351 18.11 10.20 -9.54
C ALA A 351 18.41 11.56 -10.23
N LEU A 352 19.03 12.50 -9.50
CA LEU A 352 19.40 13.82 -10.02
C LEU A 352 20.81 13.88 -10.64
N SER A 353 21.74 12.99 -10.26
CA SER A 353 23.16 13.09 -10.62
C SER A 353 23.59 12.19 -11.77
N LEU A 354 22.81 11.19 -12.13
CA LEU A 354 23.15 10.30 -13.24
C LEU A 354 22.59 10.85 -14.58
N PRO A 355 23.40 10.91 -15.64
CA PRO A 355 22.88 11.13 -16.99
C PRO A 355 21.76 10.11 -17.29
N ALA A 356 20.70 10.55 -17.93
CA ALA A 356 19.49 9.74 -18.15
C ALA A 356 19.78 8.40 -18.86
N ASP A 357 20.79 8.36 -19.73
CA ASP A 357 21.24 7.15 -20.41
C ASP A 357 21.98 6.19 -19.45
N LEU A 358 22.69 6.72 -18.46
CA LEU A 358 23.35 5.91 -17.45
C LEU A 358 22.35 5.34 -16.43
N LEU A 359 21.36 6.15 -16.03
CA LEU A 359 20.27 5.70 -15.17
C LEU A 359 19.40 4.63 -15.86
N GLN A 360 19.14 4.80 -17.16
CA GLN A 360 18.44 3.81 -17.97
C GLN A 360 19.27 2.52 -18.12
N ARG A 361 20.59 2.64 -18.32
CA ARG A 361 21.51 1.48 -18.38
C ARG A 361 21.59 0.79 -17.02
N GLU A 362 21.62 1.53 -15.93
CA GLU A 362 21.64 0.95 -14.58
C GLU A 362 20.28 0.29 -14.23
N LEU A 363 19.15 0.91 -14.55
CA LEU A 363 17.82 0.30 -14.31
C LEU A 363 17.56 -0.91 -15.23
N VAL A 364 17.95 -0.83 -16.53
CA VAL A 364 17.88 -1.96 -17.46
C VAL A 364 18.89 -3.05 -17.08
N LYS A 365 20.05 -2.68 -16.50
CA LYS A 365 21.02 -3.66 -15.97
C LYS A 365 20.54 -4.29 -14.67
N VAL A 366 19.86 -3.53 -13.78
CA VAL A 366 19.19 -4.07 -12.60
C VAL A 366 18.07 -5.03 -13.00
N LEU A 367 17.37 -4.74 -14.12
CA LEU A 367 16.27 -5.57 -14.63
C LEU A 367 16.72 -6.64 -15.66
N ARG A 368 17.91 -6.53 -16.30
CA ARG A 368 18.31 -7.41 -17.41
C ARG A 368 19.72 -8.00 -17.36
N LEU A 369 20.63 -7.49 -16.55
CA LEU A 369 22.01 -7.95 -16.59
C LEU A 369 22.57 -8.28 -15.20
N ARG A 370 22.46 -9.51 -14.80
CA ARG A 370 23.37 -10.14 -13.85
C ARG A 370 24.73 -10.39 -14.50
N SER A 371 25.58 -9.37 -14.67
CA SER A 371 27.01 -9.65 -14.62
C SER A 371 27.36 -9.88 -13.14
N LYS A 372 28.08 -10.91 -12.82
CA LYS A 372 28.54 -11.22 -11.43
C LYS A 372 29.26 -10.01 -10.78
N GLU A 373 29.89 -9.18 -11.58
CA GLU A 373 30.62 -7.98 -11.14
C GLU A 373 29.69 -6.84 -10.72
N MET A 374 28.61 -6.60 -11.45
CA MET A 374 27.63 -5.56 -11.08
C MET A 374 26.80 -5.93 -9.85
N ALA A 375 26.37 -7.18 -9.75
CA ALA A 375 25.72 -7.67 -8.53
C ALA A 375 26.65 -7.52 -7.31
N SER A 376 27.96 -7.63 -7.48
CA SER A 376 28.93 -7.40 -6.40
C SER A 376 29.01 -5.93 -5.99
N ILE A 377 29.01 -4.99 -6.93
CA ILE A 377 29.07 -3.54 -6.64
C ILE A 377 27.74 -3.06 -6.00
N GLU A 378 26.62 -3.53 -6.48
CA GLU A 378 25.30 -3.23 -5.90
C GLU A 378 25.13 -3.82 -4.51
N ASN A 379 25.62 -5.03 -4.29
CA ASN A 379 25.64 -5.68 -2.99
C ASN A 379 26.54 -4.93 -2.00
N GLU A 380 27.72 -4.49 -2.41
CA GLU A 380 28.59 -3.69 -1.55
C GLU A 380 27.97 -2.35 -1.18
N ARG A 381 27.37 -1.63 -2.12
CA ARG A 381 26.67 -0.37 -1.84
C ARG A 381 25.39 -0.58 -1.04
N GLY A 382 24.66 -1.67 -1.28
CA GLY A 382 23.48 -2.07 -0.52
C GLY A 382 23.74 -2.22 0.96
N ARG A 383 24.97 -2.52 1.36
CA ARG A 383 25.38 -2.60 2.76
C ARG A 383 25.27 -1.27 3.51
N PHE A 384 25.36 -0.14 2.81
CA PHE A 384 25.31 1.21 3.38
C PHE A 384 23.92 1.86 3.26
N GLN A 385 22.88 1.06 3.14
CA GLN A 385 21.49 1.50 3.11
C GLN A 385 20.81 1.18 4.41
N ALA A 386 20.15 2.16 5.01
CA ALA A 386 19.31 1.96 6.19
C ALA A 386 17.83 2.13 5.80
N VAL A 387 16.97 1.32 6.39
CA VAL A 387 15.52 1.38 6.25
C VAL A 387 14.91 1.66 7.61
N PHE A 388 13.97 2.59 7.67
CA PHE A 388 13.26 2.98 8.88
C PHE A 388 11.76 2.84 8.68
N LEU A 389 11.10 2.24 9.65
CA LEU A 389 9.66 2.14 9.71
C LEU A 389 9.17 2.79 11.01
N ALA A 390 8.24 3.72 10.91
CA ALA A 390 7.54 4.24 12.06
C ALA A 390 6.04 3.90 11.96
N MET A 391 5.42 3.62 13.10
CA MET A 391 3.98 3.38 13.23
C MET A 391 3.46 4.19 14.39
N GLY A 392 2.39 4.94 14.19
CA GLY A 392 1.87 5.83 15.21
C GLY A 392 0.35 5.77 15.34
N ARG A 393 -0.15 6.36 16.41
CA ARG A 393 -1.58 6.47 16.61
C ARG A 393 -2.14 7.59 15.73
N ASP A 394 -2.55 7.26 14.53
CA ASP A 394 -3.30 8.17 13.68
C ASP A 394 -4.73 8.39 14.21
N LYS A 395 -5.47 9.28 13.60
CA LYS A 395 -6.81 9.65 14.05
C LYS A 395 -7.91 8.64 13.68
N ALA A 396 -7.57 7.54 12.99
CA ALA A 396 -8.53 6.58 12.44
C ALA A 396 -9.74 7.26 11.77
N ASN A 397 -9.49 8.37 11.07
CA ASN A 397 -10.50 9.21 10.43
C ASN A 397 -10.66 8.93 8.93
N GLY A 398 -10.01 7.87 8.46
CA GLY A 398 -10.13 7.42 7.08
C GLY A 398 -11.49 6.78 6.79
N ARG A 399 -11.85 6.76 5.50
CA ARG A 399 -13.06 6.11 5.01
C ARG A 399 -12.77 5.32 3.74
N LEU A 400 -13.16 4.06 3.76
CA LEU A 400 -13.24 3.18 2.59
C LEU A 400 -14.65 3.26 2.02
N SER A 401 -14.79 3.40 0.73
CA SER A 401 -16.09 3.48 0.03
C SER A 401 -15.93 3.01 -1.40
N LEU A 402 -17.03 2.65 -2.04
CA LEU A 402 -17.04 2.42 -3.49
C LEU A 402 -17.33 3.74 -4.22
N SER A 403 -16.63 3.96 -5.32
CA SER A 403 -16.93 5.06 -6.23
C SER A 403 -18.40 4.94 -6.70
N PRO A 404 -19.18 6.02 -6.65
CA PRO A 404 -20.57 5.97 -7.12
C PRO A 404 -20.68 5.71 -8.63
N VAL A 405 -19.64 6.02 -9.39
CA VAL A 405 -19.58 5.88 -10.85
C VAL A 405 -18.92 4.55 -11.24
N THR A 406 -17.68 4.31 -10.81
CA THR A 406 -16.90 3.14 -11.23
C THR A 406 -17.12 1.90 -10.37
N ARG A 407 -17.75 2.04 -9.20
CA ARG A 407 -17.90 0.98 -8.19
C ARG A 407 -16.59 0.42 -7.65
N GLU A 408 -15.47 1.13 -7.91
CA GLU A 408 -14.16 0.76 -7.42
C GLU A 408 -13.93 1.24 -5.98
N LEU A 409 -13.06 0.53 -5.25
CA LEU A 409 -12.68 0.91 -3.90
C LEU A 409 -11.92 2.24 -3.90
N GLN A 410 -12.30 3.13 -3.01
CA GLN A 410 -11.65 4.41 -2.75
C GLN A 410 -11.31 4.53 -1.27
N VAL A 411 -10.23 5.23 -0.97
CA VAL A 411 -9.89 5.65 0.39
C VAL A 411 -9.89 7.18 0.46
N GLN A 412 -10.65 7.71 1.39
CA GLN A 412 -10.56 9.11 1.81
C GLN A 412 -9.66 9.14 3.05
N TRP A 413 -8.49 9.78 2.93
CA TRP A 413 -7.52 9.89 4.01
C TRP A 413 -7.17 11.36 4.25
N ASP A 414 -7.31 11.81 5.48
CA ASP A 414 -7.05 13.18 5.87
C ASP A 414 -5.60 13.35 6.35
N VAL A 415 -4.68 13.58 5.40
CA VAL A 415 -3.27 13.82 5.69
C VAL A 415 -3.07 15.06 6.57
N PRO A 416 -3.71 16.23 6.33
CA PRO A 416 -3.60 17.40 7.19
C PRO A 416 -3.89 17.11 8.67
N ALA A 417 -4.94 16.33 8.97
CA ALA A 417 -5.28 15.98 10.35
C ALA A 417 -4.23 15.09 11.04
N ASN A 418 -3.49 14.28 10.26
CA ASN A 418 -2.45 13.37 10.73
C ASN A 418 -1.03 13.95 10.58
N LEU A 419 -0.88 15.13 9.99
CA LEU A 419 0.40 15.76 9.69
C LEU A 419 1.31 15.97 10.92
N PRO A 420 0.82 16.31 12.13
CA PRO A 420 1.68 16.40 13.32
C PRO A 420 2.43 15.09 13.61
N LEU A 421 1.76 13.94 13.48
CA LEU A 421 2.39 12.63 13.66
C LEU A 421 3.47 12.40 12.58
N TYR A 422 3.13 12.59 11.31
CA TYR A 422 4.08 12.35 10.21
C TYR A 422 5.31 13.26 10.32
N ARG A 423 5.16 14.54 10.66
CA ARG A 423 6.30 15.47 10.86
C ARG A 423 7.22 15.05 12.00
N THR A 424 6.65 14.54 13.10
CA THR A 424 7.47 14.06 14.22
C THR A 424 8.24 12.79 13.81
N GLN A 425 7.64 11.93 13.01
CA GLN A 425 8.30 10.76 12.43
C GLN A 425 9.40 11.16 11.43
N GLU A 426 9.15 12.13 10.56
CA GLU A 426 10.15 12.71 9.64
C GLU A 426 11.36 13.26 10.41
N GLN A 427 11.11 14.07 11.44
CA GLN A 427 12.18 14.65 12.25
C GLN A 427 13.07 13.57 12.88
N LEU A 428 12.48 12.50 13.43
CA LEU A 428 13.26 11.41 13.99
C LEU A 428 14.06 10.66 12.89
N CYS A 429 13.47 10.42 11.72
CA CYS A 429 14.19 9.82 10.59
C CYS A 429 15.41 10.65 10.18
N GLU A 430 15.27 11.98 10.13
CA GLU A 430 16.39 12.92 9.89
C GLU A 430 17.48 12.81 10.96
N ASP A 431 17.11 12.78 12.24
CA ASP A 431 18.05 12.70 13.33
C ASP A 431 18.81 11.36 13.33
N VAL A 432 18.11 10.26 13.05
CA VAL A 432 18.70 8.91 12.91
C VAL A 432 19.65 8.87 11.71
N ALA A 433 19.23 9.35 10.54
CA ALA A 433 20.06 9.39 9.34
C ALA A 433 21.31 10.23 9.56
N ARG A 434 21.18 11.41 10.21
CA ARG A 434 22.32 12.27 10.57
C ARG A 434 23.28 11.58 11.52
N ALA A 435 22.78 10.83 12.52
CA ALA A 435 23.60 10.05 13.44
C ALA A 435 24.38 8.92 12.75
N LEU A 436 23.87 8.44 11.58
CA LEU A 436 24.53 7.47 10.70
C LEU A 436 25.50 8.13 9.70
N GLY A 437 25.62 9.47 9.70
CA GLY A 437 26.46 10.23 8.78
C GLY A 437 25.84 10.35 7.36
N SER A 438 24.52 10.29 7.27
CA SER A 438 23.72 10.37 6.07
C SER A 438 22.60 11.40 6.23
N ARG A 439 21.65 11.41 5.30
CA ARG A 439 20.39 12.15 5.37
C ARG A 439 19.20 11.22 5.13
N ALA A 440 18.05 11.57 5.62
CA ALA A 440 16.84 10.82 5.34
C ALA A 440 16.37 11.05 3.90
N ALA A 441 15.83 10.00 3.32
CA ALA A 441 15.15 10.00 2.03
C ALA A 441 13.79 9.32 2.20
N TYR A 442 12.81 9.75 1.45
CA TYR A 442 11.44 9.28 1.59
C TYR A 442 10.95 8.67 0.28
N ASN A 443 9.90 7.87 0.38
CA ASN A 443 9.18 7.40 -0.80
C ASN A 443 8.75 8.61 -1.67
N PRO A 444 9.03 8.61 -2.97
CA PRO A 444 8.66 9.73 -3.87
C PRO A 444 7.18 10.12 -3.83
N LEU A 445 6.27 9.16 -3.59
CA LEU A 445 4.83 9.46 -3.42
C LEU A 445 4.57 10.30 -2.16
N TRP A 446 5.29 10.04 -1.07
CA TRP A 446 5.21 10.87 0.13
C TRP A 446 5.90 12.21 -0.08
N GLU A 447 7.15 12.19 -0.52
CA GLU A 447 7.98 13.39 -0.63
C GLU A 447 7.34 14.47 -1.52
N ARG A 448 6.68 14.07 -2.62
CA ARG A 448 6.13 14.99 -3.62
C ARG A 448 4.63 15.20 -3.52
N LEU A 449 3.89 14.17 -3.18
CA LEU A 449 2.42 14.18 -3.21
C LEU A 449 1.80 14.05 -1.83
N HIS A 450 2.59 13.81 -0.78
CA HIS A 450 2.13 13.48 0.58
C HIS A 450 1.13 12.30 0.57
N LEU A 451 1.33 11.34 -0.34
CA LEU A 451 0.55 10.12 -0.39
C LEU A 451 1.23 9.04 0.47
N PRO A 452 0.64 8.66 1.61
CA PRO A 452 1.22 7.65 2.48
C PRO A 452 1.11 6.26 1.86
N VAL A 453 2.02 5.38 2.27
CA VAL A 453 1.95 3.94 2.01
C VAL A 453 1.64 3.25 3.31
N SER A 454 0.63 2.39 3.35
CA SER A 454 0.28 1.60 4.52
C SER A 454 0.40 0.10 4.26
N VAL A 455 1.01 -0.59 5.22
CA VAL A 455 1.08 -2.06 5.29
C VAL A 455 0.28 -2.61 6.50
N HIS A 456 -0.16 -1.72 7.42
CA HIS A 456 -0.81 -2.04 8.69
C HIS A 456 -2.27 -1.54 8.75
N ASN A 457 -3.04 -1.83 7.71
CA ASN A 457 -4.42 -1.37 7.56
C ASN A 457 -5.35 -1.90 8.65
N LEU A 458 -6.11 -1.01 9.30
CA LEU A 458 -7.07 -1.31 10.36
C LEU A 458 -8.39 -0.59 10.13
N GLY A 459 -9.47 -1.06 10.77
CA GLY A 459 -10.78 -0.42 10.70
C GLY A 459 -11.54 -0.68 9.39
N GLY A 460 -12.63 0.04 9.23
CA GLY A 460 -13.61 -0.17 8.15
C GLY A 460 -14.85 -0.96 8.58
N CYS A 461 -14.73 -1.87 9.57
CA CYS A 461 -15.84 -2.60 10.20
C CYS A 461 -15.77 -2.47 11.72
N ALA A 462 -15.67 -1.25 12.23
CA ALA A 462 -15.43 -1.01 13.65
C ALA A 462 -16.51 -1.62 14.54
N MET A 463 -16.07 -2.17 15.69
CA MET A 463 -16.94 -2.70 16.73
C MET A 463 -17.59 -1.56 17.53
N ALA A 464 -18.88 -1.70 17.87
CA ALA A 464 -19.60 -0.84 18.81
C ALA A 464 -20.84 -1.58 19.34
N ALA A 465 -21.32 -1.18 20.52
CA ALA A 465 -22.50 -1.80 21.14
C ALA A 465 -23.78 -1.65 20.27
N GLU A 466 -23.90 -0.56 19.53
CA GLU A 466 -25.07 -0.25 18.70
C GLU A 466 -24.72 -0.06 17.22
N PRO A 467 -25.61 -0.48 16.28
CA PRO A 467 -25.38 -0.37 14.84
C PRO A 467 -25.26 1.08 14.34
N ALA A 468 -25.75 2.06 15.09
CA ALA A 468 -25.59 3.48 14.78
C ALA A 468 -24.13 3.98 14.89
N TYR A 469 -23.29 3.28 15.67
CA TYR A 469 -21.92 3.68 15.96
C TYR A 469 -20.86 2.73 15.39
N GLY A 470 -21.24 1.52 14.98
CA GLY A 470 -20.33 0.52 14.42
C GLY A 470 -20.99 -0.41 13.42
N VAL A 471 -20.20 -1.33 12.89
CA VAL A 471 -20.65 -2.39 11.97
C VAL A 471 -20.83 -3.71 12.72
N LEU A 472 -20.03 -3.91 13.75
CA LEU A 472 -19.96 -5.15 14.54
C LEU A 472 -20.34 -4.88 15.99
N ASP A 473 -20.94 -5.89 16.62
CA ASP A 473 -21.08 -5.90 18.07
C ASP A 473 -19.72 -6.12 18.79
N GLU A 474 -19.73 -6.15 20.12
CA GLU A 474 -18.52 -6.34 20.93
C GLU A 474 -17.91 -7.75 20.84
N GLU A 475 -18.51 -8.66 20.10
CA GLU A 475 -18.01 -10.02 19.85
C GLU A 475 -17.61 -10.21 18.38
N GLY A 476 -17.67 -9.15 17.57
CA GLY A 476 -17.31 -9.15 16.17
C GLY A 476 -18.38 -9.70 15.24
N GLN A 477 -19.63 -9.89 15.71
CA GLN A 477 -20.75 -10.25 14.84
C GLN A 477 -21.32 -9.02 14.15
N VAL A 478 -21.63 -9.14 12.88
CA VAL A 478 -22.23 -8.06 12.06
C VAL A 478 -23.64 -7.76 12.56
N HIS A 479 -23.91 -6.50 12.90
CA HIS A 479 -25.25 -6.04 13.31
C HIS A 479 -26.28 -6.35 12.23
N GLY A 480 -27.40 -6.95 12.62
CA GLY A 480 -28.50 -7.35 11.71
C GLY A 480 -28.27 -8.66 10.95
N TYR A 481 -27.09 -9.29 11.05
CA TYR A 481 -26.75 -10.53 10.34
C TYR A 481 -26.25 -11.62 11.29
N PRO A 482 -27.16 -12.33 12.00
CA PRO A 482 -26.76 -13.38 12.95
C PRO A 482 -25.94 -14.48 12.29
N GLY A 483 -24.77 -14.80 12.89
CA GLY A 483 -23.85 -15.80 12.36
C GLY A 483 -22.87 -15.29 11.31
N LEU A 484 -22.90 -14.01 10.95
CA LEU A 484 -21.87 -13.35 10.14
C LEU A 484 -20.91 -12.57 11.04
N TYR A 485 -19.63 -12.88 10.99
CA TYR A 485 -18.58 -12.31 11.86
C TYR A 485 -17.46 -11.69 11.06
N VAL A 486 -16.76 -10.70 11.64
CA VAL A 486 -15.50 -10.14 11.11
C VAL A 486 -14.44 -10.25 12.19
N PHE A 487 -13.36 -10.99 11.92
CA PHE A 487 -12.31 -11.27 12.91
C PHE A 487 -10.89 -10.83 12.46
N ASP A 488 -10.80 -9.98 11.48
CA ASP A 488 -9.52 -9.43 11.01
C ASP A 488 -9.28 -7.97 11.46
N GLY A 489 -8.31 -7.30 10.84
CA GLY A 489 -7.96 -5.91 11.13
C GLY A 489 -9.10 -4.92 10.90
N ALA A 490 -10.13 -5.28 10.10
CA ALA A 490 -11.30 -4.43 9.90
C ALA A 490 -12.08 -4.17 11.20
N ALA A 491 -12.06 -5.12 12.14
CA ALA A 491 -12.79 -5.01 13.41
C ALA A 491 -12.13 -4.02 14.40
N LEU A 492 -10.83 -3.72 14.26
CA LEU A 492 -10.13 -2.84 15.18
C LEU A 492 -10.56 -1.38 14.96
N PRO A 493 -11.10 -0.71 15.98
CA PRO A 493 -11.76 0.58 15.79
C PRO A 493 -10.83 1.80 15.77
N VAL A 494 -9.53 1.61 16.03
CA VAL A 494 -8.52 2.67 16.19
C VAL A 494 -7.18 2.26 15.64
N GLY A 495 -6.32 3.23 15.29
CA GLY A 495 -4.88 3.02 15.09
C GLY A 495 -4.21 2.63 16.41
N ILE A 496 -3.43 1.57 16.42
CA ILE A 496 -2.80 1.03 17.64
C ILE A 496 -1.34 1.46 17.81
N GLY A 497 -0.71 1.97 16.73
CA GLY A 497 0.64 2.54 16.75
C GLY A 497 1.78 1.53 16.89
N VAL A 498 1.49 0.23 16.84
CA VAL A 498 2.47 -0.88 16.81
C VAL A 498 2.12 -1.85 15.69
N ASN A 499 3.02 -2.79 15.37
CA ASN A 499 2.75 -3.88 14.41
C ASN A 499 1.47 -4.63 14.83
N PRO A 500 0.41 -4.70 14.00
CA PRO A 500 -0.92 -5.09 14.46
C PRO A 500 -1.17 -6.60 14.53
N SER A 501 -0.24 -7.43 14.05
CA SER A 501 -0.39 -8.88 13.97
C SER A 501 -0.88 -9.53 15.28
N SER A 502 -0.23 -9.19 16.41
CA SER A 502 -0.61 -9.69 17.75
C SER A 502 -1.99 -9.22 18.18
N SER A 503 -2.34 -7.96 17.91
CA SER A 503 -3.62 -7.38 18.30
C SER A 503 -4.78 -7.96 17.51
N ILE A 504 -4.62 -8.13 16.19
CA ILE A 504 -5.62 -8.78 15.34
C ILE A 504 -5.87 -10.21 15.83
N ALA A 505 -4.79 -10.97 16.07
CA ALA A 505 -4.91 -12.34 16.55
C ALA A 505 -5.50 -12.43 17.97
N ALA A 506 -5.13 -11.56 18.90
CA ALA A 506 -5.64 -11.56 20.27
C ALA A 506 -7.14 -11.19 20.35
N VAL A 507 -7.57 -10.21 19.54
CA VAL A 507 -8.98 -9.86 19.40
C VAL A 507 -9.77 -11.02 18.78
N ALA A 508 -9.22 -11.67 17.74
CA ALA A 508 -9.83 -12.85 17.12
C ALA A 508 -9.94 -14.03 18.12
N GLU A 509 -8.89 -14.29 18.93
CA GLU A 509 -8.93 -15.32 19.98
C GLU A 509 -10.05 -15.07 20.99
N ARG A 510 -10.19 -13.83 21.49
CA ARG A 510 -11.25 -13.45 22.42
C ARG A 510 -12.62 -13.65 21.77
N ASN A 511 -12.78 -13.19 20.56
CA ASN A 511 -14.09 -13.17 19.90
C ASN A 511 -14.53 -14.58 19.45
N VAL A 512 -13.59 -15.40 18.91
CA VAL A 512 -13.91 -16.77 18.53
C VAL A 512 -14.21 -17.64 19.77
N GLU A 513 -13.51 -17.45 20.89
CA GLU A 513 -13.82 -18.13 22.16
C GLU A 513 -15.26 -17.87 22.60
N ARG A 514 -15.69 -16.61 22.56
CA ARG A 514 -17.08 -16.20 22.88
C ARG A 514 -18.10 -16.77 21.90
N ALA A 515 -17.79 -16.73 20.59
CA ALA A 515 -18.64 -17.32 19.55
C ALA A 515 -18.81 -18.83 19.77
N ILE A 516 -17.74 -19.57 20.07
CA ILE A 516 -17.80 -21.03 20.35
C ILE A 516 -18.64 -21.32 21.59
N ARG A 517 -18.46 -20.56 22.68
CA ARG A 517 -19.27 -20.72 23.90
C ARG A 517 -20.77 -20.61 23.62
N LYS A 518 -21.17 -19.63 22.81
CA LYS A 518 -22.58 -19.47 22.38
C LYS A 518 -23.04 -20.61 21.47
N VAL A 519 -22.25 -20.92 20.45
CA VAL A 519 -22.63 -21.91 19.43
C VAL A 519 -22.76 -23.32 19.99
N LYS A 520 -21.81 -23.69 20.88
CA LYS A 520 -21.78 -25.04 21.50
C LYS A 520 -22.62 -25.12 22.79
N ASN A 521 -23.14 -23.98 23.29
CA ASN A 521 -23.71 -23.85 24.63
C ASN A 521 -22.75 -24.38 25.71
N LEU A 522 -21.49 -24.02 25.62
CA LEU A 522 -20.41 -24.42 26.53
C LEU A 522 -19.74 -23.18 27.13
N PRO A 523 -20.32 -22.56 28.18
CA PRO A 523 -19.83 -21.27 28.71
C PRO A 523 -18.41 -21.34 29.25
N GLY A 524 -17.91 -22.53 29.63
CA GLY A 524 -16.54 -22.75 30.10
C GLY A 524 -15.52 -23.13 29.03
N TRP A 525 -15.90 -23.15 27.73
CA TRP A 525 -14.95 -23.53 26.69
C TRP A 525 -13.78 -22.54 26.62
N VAL A 526 -12.57 -23.08 26.58
CA VAL A 526 -11.33 -22.33 26.33
C VAL A 526 -10.45 -23.13 25.36
N ALA A 527 -9.59 -22.42 24.61
CA ALA A 527 -8.66 -23.09 23.71
C ALA A 527 -7.69 -24.04 24.49
N PRO A 528 -7.34 -25.21 23.94
CA PRO A 528 -6.47 -26.20 24.59
C PRO A 528 -5.12 -25.62 25.02
N GLU A 529 -4.55 -24.71 24.25
CA GLU A 529 -3.24 -24.08 24.48
C GLU A 529 -3.30 -22.93 25.52
N ARG A 530 -4.47 -22.61 26.06
CA ARG A 530 -4.65 -21.61 27.13
C ARG A 530 -4.17 -22.08 28.51
N GLY A 531 -3.57 -23.28 28.61
CA GLY A 531 -2.89 -23.78 29.80
C GLY A 531 -1.75 -22.84 30.22
N PRO A 532 -0.97 -23.15 31.27
CA PRO A 532 0.03 -22.23 31.82
C PRO A 532 1.05 -21.88 30.75
N THR A 533 0.77 -20.81 30.06
CA THR A 533 1.68 -20.19 29.09
C THR A 533 2.87 -19.66 29.89
N LYS A 534 4.09 -19.95 29.41
CA LYS A 534 5.27 -19.31 30.01
C LYS A 534 5.08 -17.80 29.94
N PRO A 535 5.36 -17.04 31.01
CA PRO A 535 5.28 -15.58 30.96
C PRO A 535 6.06 -15.09 29.75
N VAL A 536 5.42 -14.35 28.86
CA VAL A 536 6.09 -13.69 27.76
C VAL A 536 7.11 -12.74 28.35
N VAL A 537 8.31 -12.68 27.77
CA VAL A 537 9.36 -11.70 28.11
C VAL A 537 8.72 -10.33 28.32
N ALA A 538 9.13 -9.66 29.41
CA ALA A 538 8.56 -8.39 29.86
C ALA A 538 8.28 -7.46 28.68
N ASP A 539 7.03 -7.02 28.57
CA ASP A 539 6.57 -6.09 27.55
C ASP A 539 7.31 -4.75 27.71
N PRO A 540 8.17 -4.35 26.77
CA PRO A 540 8.93 -3.12 26.91
C PRO A 540 8.04 -1.87 26.91
N THR A 541 6.81 -1.96 26.37
CA THR A 541 5.83 -0.87 26.42
C THR A 541 5.12 -0.77 27.77
N ALA A 542 5.12 -1.81 28.59
CA ALA A 542 4.50 -1.82 29.93
C ALA A 542 5.31 -1.09 31.00
N SER A 543 6.65 -1.02 30.86
CA SER A 543 7.54 -0.39 31.82
C SER A 543 7.58 1.15 31.74
N GLN A 544 7.03 1.75 30.71
CA GLN A 544 7.01 3.21 30.49
C GLN A 544 5.74 3.91 31.03
N ARG A 545 5.03 3.29 31.95
CA ARG A 545 3.75 3.77 32.50
C ARG A 545 3.79 5.07 33.33
N VAL A 546 4.92 5.71 33.44
CA VAL A 546 5.03 6.91 34.28
C VAL A 546 4.79 8.15 33.45
N GLY A 547 3.54 8.62 33.42
CA GLY A 547 3.19 9.96 32.97
C GLY A 547 2.23 10.12 31.78
N LEU A 548 1.73 9.03 31.15
CA LEU A 548 0.83 9.12 30.01
C LEU A 548 -0.59 9.53 30.43
N ARG A 549 -0.88 10.83 30.39
CA ARG A 549 -2.27 11.32 30.37
C ARG A 549 -2.80 11.29 28.95
N MET A 550 -3.90 10.58 28.76
CA MET A 550 -4.66 10.45 27.52
C MET A 550 -5.06 11.80 26.92
N MET A 551 -4.93 11.91 25.60
CA MET A 551 -5.74 12.84 24.85
C MET A 551 -7.08 12.15 24.46
N PRO A 552 -8.23 12.79 24.69
CA PRO A 552 -9.50 12.27 24.22
C PRO A 552 -9.48 12.22 22.69
N VAL A 553 -10.02 11.14 22.13
CA VAL A 553 -10.40 11.12 20.72
C VAL A 553 -11.43 12.23 20.55
N VAL A 554 -11.05 13.30 19.85
CA VAL A 554 -12.01 14.33 19.48
C VAL A 554 -12.88 13.70 18.39
N GLU A 555 -14.09 13.31 18.78
CA GLU A 555 -15.12 13.02 17.78
C GLU A 555 -15.29 14.27 16.93
N ALA A 556 -15.11 14.15 15.63
CA ALA A 556 -15.46 15.22 14.71
C ALA A 556 -16.94 15.53 14.93
N PRO A 557 -17.33 16.83 15.06
CA PRO A 557 -18.71 17.18 15.28
C PRO A 557 -19.57 16.58 14.18
N HIS A 558 -20.55 15.80 14.55
CA HIS A 558 -21.54 15.23 13.67
C HIS A 558 -22.39 16.36 13.10
N THR A 559 -22.13 16.74 11.84
CA THR A 559 -23.11 17.48 11.08
C THR A 559 -24.16 16.49 10.61
N PRO A 560 -25.42 16.61 11.02
CA PRO A 560 -26.47 15.72 10.50
C PRO A 560 -26.63 16.00 9.00
N VAL A 561 -26.54 14.96 8.19
CA VAL A 561 -26.92 15.04 6.79
C VAL A 561 -28.42 15.11 6.73
N VAL A 562 -28.93 16.30 6.49
CA VAL A 562 -30.35 16.49 6.15
C VAL A 562 -30.53 16.11 4.68
N PRO A 563 -31.43 15.20 4.33
CA PRO A 563 -31.71 14.88 2.94
C PRO A 563 -32.51 16.03 2.29
N GLY A 564 -31.98 16.53 1.19
CA GLY A 564 -32.74 17.26 0.19
C GLY A 564 -33.01 18.73 0.47
N THR A 565 -32.09 19.61 0.08
CA THR A 565 -32.41 20.90 -0.54
C THR A 565 -31.30 21.26 -1.50
N ASP A 566 -31.70 21.48 -2.73
CA ASP A 566 -30.92 22.00 -3.84
C ASP A 566 -30.52 23.46 -3.56
N PRO A 567 -29.23 23.87 -3.59
CA PRO A 567 -28.87 25.28 -3.45
C PRO A 567 -28.46 25.87 -4.80
N LEU A 568 -29.44 26.19 -5.63
CA LEU A 568 -29.33 27.26 -6.59
C LEU A 568 -30.04 28.47 -6.02
N GLY A 569 -29.35 29.20 -5.13
CA GLY A 569 -29.75 30.51 -4.63
C GLY A 569 -28.89 31.59 -5.29
N GLU A 570 -29.52 32.48 -6.04
CA GLU A 570 -28.92 33.71 -6.61
C GLU A 570 -28.16 34.51 -5.55
N VAL A 571 -26.90 34.85 -5.87
CA VAL A 571 -26.10 35.77 -5.06
C VAL A 571 -26.51 37.22 -5.42
N VAL A 572 -27.23 37.86 -4.53
CA VAL A 572 -27.47 39.31 -4.57
C VAL A 572 -26.23 40.01 -3.98
N ILE A 573 -25.54 40.80 -4.78
CA ILE A 573 -24.41 41.63 -4.36
C ILE A 573 -24.93 42.95 -3.78
N PRO A 574 -24.65 43.30 -2.51
CA PRO A 574 -24.90 44.64 -1.99
C PRO A 574 -23.81 45.62 -2.51
N PRO A 575 -24.13 46.85 -2.81
CA PRO A 575 -23.17 47.85 -3.24
C PRO A 575 -22.42 48.44 -2.05
N GLY A 576 -21.09 48.42 -2.10
CA GLY A 576 -20.21 49.21 -1.24
C GLY A 576 -19.40 48.42 -0.23
N GLY A 577 -18.39 47.70 -0.68
CA GLY A 577 -17.36 47.11 0.17
C GLY A 577 -16.00 47.17 -0.51
N THR A 578 -15.00 47.62 0.21
CA THR A 578 -13.59 47.72 -0.18
C THR A 578 -13.09 46.46 -0.85
N VAL A 579 -12.44 46.60 -2.02
CA VAL A 579 -11.81 45.55 -2.80
C VAL A 579 -10.75 44.86 -1.92
N ALA A 580 -11.07 43.65 -1.47
CA ALA A 580 -10.08 42.74 -0.89
C ALA A 580 -9.08 42.36 -1.98
N SER A 581 -7.79 42.40 -1.68
CA SER A 581 -6.71 41.92 -2.56
C SER A 581 -7.04 40.54 -3.07
N PRO A 582 -6.84 40.24 -4.37
CA PRO A 582 -7.17 38.94 -4.91
C PRO A 582 -6.38 37.84 -4.16
N THR A 583 -7.08 36.83 -3.70
CA THR A 583 -6.45 35.63 -3.11
C THR A 583 -5.41 35.09 -4.09
N PRO A 584 -4.16 34.84 -3.68
CA PRO A 584 -3.14 34.34 -4.61
C PRO A 584 -3.60 33.03 -5.23
N VAL A 585 -3.65 32.98 -6.55
CA VAL A 585 -4.05 31.81 -7.33
C VAL A 585 -2.93 30.78 -7.22
N VAL A 586 -3.27 29.58 -6.76
CA VAL A 586 -2.33 28.48 -6.64
C VAL A 586 -2.26 27.74 -7.97
N GLY A 587 -1.04 27.58 -8.49
CA GLY A 587 -0.76 26.81 -9.71
C GLY A 587 0.23 25.66 -9.44
N LEU A 588 0.54 24.89 -10.48
CA LEU A 588 1.48 23.79 -10.40
C LEU A 588 2.35 23.75 -11.65
N ARG A 589 3.58 23.29 -11.52
CA ARG A 589 4.54 23.16 -12.62
C ARG A 589 5.38 21.90 -12.43
N PHE A 590 5.66 21.21 -13.55
CA PHE A 590 6.57 20.06 -13.60
C PHE A 590 7.21 19.95 -14.99
N THR A 591 8.34 19.25 -15.07
CA THR A 591 9.08 19.03 -16.33
C THR A 591 9.02 17.57 -16.74
N GLU A 592 8.69 17.32 -18.00
CA GLU A 592 8.63 15.98 -18.59
C GLU A 592 9.63 15.86 -19.73
N ARG A 593 10.34 14.72 -19.75
CA ARG A 593 11.25 14.34 -20.83
C ARG A 593 10.76 13.05 -21.46
N MET A 594 10.64 13.04 -22.80
CA MET A 594 10.28 11.84 -23.55
C MET A 594 11.21 11.67 -24.75
N LYS A 595 11.57 10.42 -25.06
CA LYS A 595 12.52 10.09 -26.13
C LYS A 595 12.09 8.83 -26.90
N GLY A 596 12.35 8.82 -28.21
CA GLY A 596 12.05 7.67 -29.05
C GLY A 596 12.54 7.86 -30.49
N TYR A 597 11.81 7.30 -31.46
CA TYR A 597 12.20 7.30 -32.84
C TYR A 597 11.02 7.62 -33.76
N LEU A 598 11.26 8.53 -34.72
CA LEU A 598 10.30 8.91 -35.75
C LEU A 598 10.91 8.62 -37.12
N ARG A 599 10.12 8.06 -38.02
CA ARG A 599 10.54 7.80 -39.41
C ARG A 599 10.07 8.92 -40.34
N PRO A 600 11.01 9.66 -41.00
CA PRO A 600 10.65 10.65 -42.01
C PRO A 600 9.95 10.03 -43.23
N GLY A 601 8.95 10.72 -43.81
CA GLY A 601 8.23 10.30 -44.98
C GLY A 601 7.29 9.11 -44.79
N HIS A 602 7.12 8.59 -43.64
CA HIS A 602 6.16 7.53 -43.34
C HIS A 602 4.79 8.15 -43.13
N ALA A 603 3.87 7.82 -44.03
CA ALA A 603 2.48 8.28 -43.94
C ALA A 603 1.79 7.54 -42.80
N PRO A 604 1.10 8.26 -41.91
CA PRO A 604 0.39 7.60 -40.84
C PRO A 604 -0.84 6.93 -41.41
N ALA A 605 -1.12 5.78 -41.09
CA ALA A 605 -2.48 5.48 -40.85
C ALA A 605 -2.61 4.60 -39.66
N ASP A 606 -1.83 3.61 -39.43
CA ASP A 606 -2.08 2.73 -38.28
C ASP A 606 -0.82 2.01 -37.81
N ASP A 607 0.37 2.31 -38.36
CA ASP A 607 1.62 1.61 -37.99
C ASP A 607 2.68 2.49 -37.35
N PHE A 608 2.33 3.14 -36.23
CA PHE A 608 3.28 3.87 -35.40
C PHE A 608 4.45 3.00 -34.92
N ALA A 609 4.16 1.74 -34.60
CA ALA A 609 5.17 0.80 -34.14
C ALA A 609 6.16 0.39 -35.22
N GLY A 610 5.69 0.17 -36.46
CA GLY A 610 6.54 -0.08 -37.63
C GLY A 610 7.41 1.11 -37.96
N ALA A 611 6.85 2.32 -37.94
CA ALA A 611 7.58 3.57 -38.14
C ALA A 611 8.67 3.77 -37.11
N ALA A 612 8.36 3.57 -35.83
CA ALA A 612 9.34 3.67 -34.74
C ALA A 612 10.49 2.65 -34.89
N ARG A 613 10.18 1.38 -35.22
CA ARG A 613 11.21 0.37 -35.52
C ARG A 613 12.09 0.74 -36.72
N ALA A 614 11.48 1.31 -37.77
CA ALA A 614 12.23 1.79 -38.94
C ALA A 614 13.12 2.97 -38.57
N GLY A 615 12.61 3.97 -37.85
CA GLY A 615 13.39 5.11 -37.33
C GLY A 615 14.53 4.67 -36.41
N GLN A 616 14.32 3.67 -35.57
CA GLN A 616 15.36 3.12 -34.69
C GLN A 616 16.51 2.50 -35.52
N ARG A 617 16.20 1.77 -36.58
CA ARG A 617 17.25 1.20 -37.46
C ARG A 617 18.02 2.27 -38.24
N SER A 618 17.38 3.40 -38.57
CA SER A 618 18.02 4.53 -39.26
C SER A 618 18.67 5.55 -38.33
N GLY A 619 18.45 5.44 -36.98
CA GLY A 619 18.95 6.43 -36.04
C GLY A 619 18.14 7.73 -35.98
N ASP A 620 16.90 7.73 -36.46
CA ASP A 620 16.02 8.91 -36.53
C ASP A 620 15.43 9.23 -35.15
N VAL A 621 16.26 9.75 -34.25
CA VAL A 621 15.91 10.06 -32.87
C VAL A 621 14.96 11.26 -32.80
N ALA A 622 13.96 11.17 -31.92
CA ALA A 622 13.15 12.30 -31.50
C ALA A 622 13.07 12.36 -29.96
N GLU A 623 13.12 13.57 -29.43
CA GLU A 623 13.10 13.83 -27.99
C GLU A 623 12.44 15.19 -27.72
N PHE A 624 11.75 15.31 -26.59
CA PHE A 624 11.43 16.63 -26.07
C PHE A 624 11.71 16.70 -24.56
N VAL A 625 11.98 17.92 -24.10
CA VAL A 625 12.02 18.27 -22.69
C VAL A 625 11.15 19.50 -22.52
N VAL A 626 10.00 19.35 -21.90
CA VAL A 626 9.05 20.46 -21.73
C VAL A 626 8.64 20.62 -20.26
N THR A 627 8.55 21.86 -19.85
CA THR A 627 7.98 22.25 -18.55
C THR A 627 6.49 22.55 -18.76
N ILE A 628 5.65 21.79 -18.10
CA ILE A 628 4.20 21.94 -18.10
C ILE A 628 3.83 22.83 -16.92
N THR A 629 3.11 23.90 -17.18
CA THR A 629 2.63 24.86 -16.19
C THR A 629 1.11 24.89 -16.17
N LEU A 630 0.54 24.71 -15.00
CA LEU A 630 -0.88 24.82 -14.69
C LEU A 630 -1.07 26.10 -13.87
N PRO A 631 -1.39 27.24 -14.50
CA PRO A 631 -1.37 28.55 -13.81
C PRO A 631 -2.42 28.67 -12.69
N ASN A 632 -3.50 27.91 -12.78
CA ASN A 632 -4.58 27.90 -11.81
C ASN A 632 -5.06 26.46 -11.64
N LEU A 633 -4.72 25.87 -10.49
CA LEU A 633 -5.03 24.47 -10.19
C LEU A 633 -6.54 24.23 -10.04
N ASP A 634 -7.27 25.17 -9.44
CA ASP A 634 -8.73 25.03 -9.28
C ASP A 634 -9.43 24.98 -10.64
N ARG A 635 -9.05 25.88 -11.55
CA ARG A 635 -9.56 25.90 -12.91
C ARG A 635 -9.18 24.63 -13.68
N PHE A 636 -7.92 24.17 -13.55
CA PHE A 636 -7.44 22.94 -14.17
C PHE A 636 -8.25 21.72 -13.73
N LEU A 637 -8.51 21.58 -12.42
CA LEU A 637 -9.27 20.46 -11.85
C LEU A 637 -10.77 20.50 -12.20
N ALA A 638 -11.32 21.69 -12.46
CA ALA A 638 -12.73 21.90 -12.80
C ALA A 638 -13.06 21.76 -14.30
N GLN A 639 -12.05 21.88 -15.17
CA GLN A 639 -12.24 21.80 -16.63
C GLN A 639 -12.06 20.37 -17.14
N GLU A 640 -12.96 19.89 -17.99
CA GLU A 640 -12.87 18.56 -18.63
C GLU A 640 -11.61 18.40 -19.50
N SER A 641 -11.10 19.48 -20.08
CA SER A 641 -9.90 19.46 -20.92
C SER A 641 -8.60 19.38 -20.15
N HIS A 642 -8.59 19.64 -18.84
CA HIS A 642 -7.40 19.67 -17.97
C HIS A 642 -6.18 20.28 -18.65
N GLY A 643 -6.31 21.52 -19.17
CA GLY A 643 -5.35 22.17 -20.04
C GLY A 643 -4.20 22.86 -19.28
N GLY A 644 -2.97 22.67 -19.77
CA GLY A 644 -1.72 23.31 -19.31
C GLY A 644 -0.90 23.87 -20.47
N ILE A 645 0.08 24.73 -20.14
CA ILE A 645 1.03 25.34 -21.07
C ILE A 645 2.32 24.53 -21.04
N ALA A 646 2.81 24.11 -22.21
CA ALA A 646 4.07 23.39 -22.37
C ALA A 646 5.14 24.31 -23.00
N GLN A 647 6.30 24.44 -22.33
CA GLN A 647 7.43 25.24 -22.81
C GLN A 647 8.73 24.47 -22.63
N GLY A 648 9.63 24.57 -23.59
CA GLY A 648 10.90 23.83 -23.53
C GLY A 648 11.56 23.63 -24.86
N THR A 649 12.04 22.42 -25.15
CA THR A 649 12.72 22.07 -26.39
C THR A 649 12.20 20.79 -26.99
N VAL A 650 12.17 20.76 -28.34
CA VAL A 650 11.90 19.56 -29.16
C VAL A 650 13.10 19.29 -30.05
N HIS A 651 13.58 18.06 -30.04
CA HIS A 651 14.58 17.56 -30.99
C HIS A 651 13.95 16.50 -31.90
N VAL A 652 14.04 16.70 -33.22
CA VAL A 652 13.63 15.73 -34.24
C VAL A 652 14.74 15.65 -35.29
N HIS A 653 15.30 14.45 -35.45
CA HIS A 653 16.41 14.21 -36.37
C HIS A 653 16.09 14.72 -37.78
N GLY A 654 16.99 15.51 -38.34
CA GLY A 654 16.86 16.12 -39.68
C GLY A 654 15.93 17.33 -39.76
N LEU A 655 15.14 17.65 -38.73
CA LEU A 655 14.25 18.82 -38.69
C LEU A 655 14.68 19.89 -37.71
N THR A 656 15.40 19.56 -36.65
CA THR A 656 15.85 20.53 -35.62
C THR A 656 17.38 20.57 -35.54
N PRO A 657 17.98 21.69 -35.04
CA PRO A 657 19.41 21.73 -34.76
C PRO A 657 19.79 20.71 -33.67
N PRO A 658 21.09 20.37 -33.52
CA PRO A 658 21.55 19.38 -32.52
C PRO A 658 21.12 19.69 -31.08
N GLY A 659 20.93 20.98 -30.73
CA GLY A 659 20.44 21.41 -29.41
C GLY A 659 18.89 21.42 -29.27
N GLY A 660 18.16 20.98 -30.30
CA GLY A 660 16.69 21.08 -30.33
C GLY A 660 16.19 22.47 -30.76
N ALA A 661 14.91 22.57 -31.02
CA ALA A 661 14.19 23.81 -31.32
C ALA A 661 13.30 24.20 -30.14
N ALA A 662 13.13 25.51 -29.90
CA ALA A 662 12.33 26.01 -28.79
C ALA A 662 10.83 25.77 -29.00
N VAL A 663 10.13 25.43 -27.91
CA VAL A 663 8.67 25.37 -27.80
C VAL A 663 8.23 26.43 -26.81
N GLU A 664 7.59 27.50 -27.28
CA GLU A 664 7.19 28.62 -26.40
C GLU A 664 5.72 28.56 -25.99
N ASN A 665 4.85 28.09 -26.89
CA ASN A 665 3.39 28.10 -26.74
C ASN A 665 2.80 26.71 -27.00
N GLY A 666 3.40 25.66 -26.41
CA GLY A 666 2.89 24.30 -26.50
C GLY A 666 1.63 24.14 -25.64
N VAL A 667 0.76 23.23 -26.06
CA VAL A 667 -0.46 22.87 -25.33
C VAL A 667 -0.30 21.45 -24.80
N PHE A 668 -0.66 21.28 -23.55
CA PHE A 668 -0.78 20.00 -22.85
C PHE A 668 -2.20 19.83 -22.33
N ASN A 669 -2.81 18.67 -22.56
CA ASN A 669 -4.09 18.31 -21.96
C ASN A 669 -3.99 16.95 -21.31
N LEU A 670 -4.43 16.86 -20.05
CA LEU A 670 -4.39 15.65 -19.25
C LEU A 670 -5.77 14.99 -19.24
N PHE A 671 -5.85 13.70 -19.62
CA PHE A 671 -7.05 12.88 -19.53
C PHE A 671 -8.30 13.45 -20.25
N VAL A 672 -8.14 13.86 -21.48
CA VAL A 672 -9.28 14.31 -22.31
C VAL A 672 -10.17 13.12 -22.66
N ASP A 673 -11.48 13.30 -22.53
CA ASP A 673 -12.48 12.32 -22.92
C ASP A 673 -12.42 12.00 -24.42
N THR A 674 -12.62 10.73 -24.77
CA THR A 674 -12.81 10.27 -26.15
C THR A 674 -14.26 9.84 -26.34
N GLU A 675 -14.63 9.48 -27.59
CA GLU A 675 -15.95 8.90 -27.88
C GLU A 675 -16.17 7.52 -27.22
N ARG A 676 -15.09 6.87 -26.76
CA ARG A 676 -15.14 5.60 -26.06
C ARG A 676 -15.11 5.84 -24.55
N PHE A 677 -16.07 5.29 -23.86
CA PHE A 677 -16.34 5.54 -22.43
C PHE A 677 -15.18 5.18 -21.46
N TYR A 678 -14.25 4.31 -21.86
CA TYR A 678 -13.12 3.81 -21.07
C TYR A 678 -11.76 4.19 -21.66
N GLU A 679 -11.71 5.18 -22.53
CA GLU A 679 -10.48 5.69 -23.13
C GLU A 679 -10.32 7.15 -22.75
N ARG A 680 -9.13 7.51 -22.27
CA ARG A 680 -8.71 8.88 -22.04
C ARG A 680 -7.46 9.15 -22.85
N ARG A 681 -7.26 10.41 -23.29
CA ARG A 681 -6.04 10.80 -23.98
C ARG A 681 -5.31 11.91 -23.27
N MET A 682 -3.96 11.78 -23.21
CA MET A 682 -3.11 12.92 -22.89
C MET A 682 -2.57 13.47 -24.19
N LEU A 683 -2.80 14.78 -24.44
CA LEU A 683 -2.45 15.42 -25.70
C LEU A 683 -1.24 16.34 -25.53
N TYR A 684 -0.35 16.34 -26.50
CA TYR A 684 0.84 17.18 -26.60
C TYR A 684 0.87 17.84 -27.96
N LEU A 685 0.70 19.16 -28.02
CA LEU A 685 0.83 19.96 -29.21
C LEU A 685 2.01 20.92 -29.02
N LEU A 686 3.15 20.59 -29.59
CA LEU A 686 4.41 21.30 -29.38
C LEU A 686 4.86 21.96 -30.71
N PRO A 687 4.49 23.23 -30.95
CA PRO A 687 4.93 23.97 -32.12
C PRO A 687 6.40 24.35 -32.01
N PHE A 688 7.13 24.23 -33.13
CA PHE A 688 8.54 24.62 -33.24
C PHE A 688 8.91 25.07 -34.62
N THR A 689 10.06 25.75 -34.77
CA THR A 689 10.60 26.15 -36.07
C THR A 689 11.76 25.23 -36.44
N GLY A 690 11.72 24.66 -37.64
CA GLY A 690 12.76 23.76 -38.16
C GLY A 690 14.04 24.49 -38.58
N VAL A 691 15.11 23.70 -38.89
CA VAL A 691 16.38 24.23 -39.43
C VAL A 691 16.21 24.90 -40.79
N ASP A 692 15.15 24.58 -41.52
CA ASP A 692 14.76 25.17 -42.78
C ASP A 692 13.94 26.47 -42.63
N GLY A 693 13.75 26.94 -41.42
CA GLY A 693 12.96 28.13 -41.07
C GLY A 693 11.45 27.94 -41.21
N GLN A 694 10.99 26.70 -41.52
CA GLN A 694 9.56 26.42 -41.62
C GLN A 694 8.95 26.08 -40.26
N PRO A 695 7.66 26.40 -40.07
CA PRO A 695 6.92 26.00 -38.89
C PRO A 695 6.58 24.50 -38.91
N TYR A 696 6.67 23.86 -37.75
CA TYR A 696 6.31 22.46 -37.54
C TYR A 696 5.52 22.32 -36.23
N LEU A 697 4.73 21.24 -36.15
CA LEU A 697 3.99 20.83 -34.97
C LEU A 697 4.31 19.37 -34.66
N LEU A 698 4.84 19.11 -33.46
CA LEU A 698 4.84 17.75 -32.90
C LEU A 698 3.47 17.56 -32.25
N ASP A 699 2.65 16.68 -32.85
CA ASP A 699 1.30 16.31 -32.43
C ASP A 699 1.35 14.89 -31.90
N GLY A 700 1.28 14.75 -30.56
CA GLY A 700 1.38 13.48 -29.89
C GLY A 700 0.22 13.22 -28.93
N TYR A 701 -0.13 11.94 -28.79
CA TYR A 701 -1.11 11.53 -27.79
C TYR A 701 -0.68 10.24 -27.09
N LYS A 702 -0.98 10.12 -25.79
CA LYS A 702 -0.96 8.86 -25.07
C LYS A 702 -2.39 8.37 -24.96
N GLU A 703 -2.60 7.11 -25.26
CA GLU A 703 -3.87 6.42 -25.08
C GLU A 703 -3.86 5.73 -23.74
N VAL A 704 -4.73 6.17 -22.84
CA VAL A 704 -4.91 5.59 -21.52
C VAL A 704 -6.21 4.80 -21.58
N CYS A 705 -6.09 3.50 -21.85
CA CYS A 705 -7.22 2.59 -22.02
C CYS A 705 -6.91 1.24 -21.35
N ASP A 706 -7.94 0.54 -20.88
CA ASP A 706 -7.78 -0.81 -20.35
C ASP A 706 -7.84 -1.83 -21.49
N ASN A 707 -6.68 -2.27 -21.93
CA ASN A 707 -6.53 -3.39 -22.85
C ASN A 707 -6.40 -4.70 -22.06
N ALA A 708 -6.46 -5.86 -22.71
CA ALA A 708 -6.27 -7.17 -22.09
C ALA A 708 -4.81 -7.33 -21.57
N GLY A 709 -4.50 -6.72 -20.42
CA GLY A 709 -3.21 -6.71 -19.76
C GLY A 709 -3.11 -5.51 -18.82
N PHE A 710 -2.40 -5.65 -17.69
CA PHE A 710 -2.16 -4.51 -16.79
C PHE A 710 -0.94 -3.73 -17.30
N ASP A 711 -1.14 -2.78 -18.19
CA ASP A 711 -0.10 -2.01 -18.85
C ASP A 711 -0.19 -0.49 -18.64
N VAL A 712 -0.74 -0.08 -17.49
CA VAL A 712 -0.82 1.35 -17.05
C VAL A 712 0.47 2.11 -17.36
N TRP A 713 1.61 1.48 -17.15
CA TRP A 713 2.90 2.08 -17.47
C TRP A 713 3.10 2.25 -18.96
N SER A 714 2.78 1.24 -19.78
CA SER A 714 2.89 1.32 -21.24
C SER A 714 2.01 2.44 -21.80
N ASP A 715 0.76 2.50 -21.35
CA ASP A 715 -0.24 3.46 -21.81
C ASP A 715 0.07 4.89 -21.38
N THR A 716 0.50 5.09 -20.13
CA THR A 716 0.88 6.42 -19.63
C THR A 716 2.27 6.87 -20.09
N SER A 717 3.10 5.96 -20.57
CA SER A 717 4.48 6.25 -21.00
C SER A 717 4.69 6.25 -22.51
N THR A 718 3.74 5.74 -23.32
CA THR A 718 3.87 5.67 -24.78
C THR A 718 3.13 6.81 -25.44
N LEU A 719 3.85 7.66 -26.20
CA LEU A 719 3.31 8.77 -26.96
C LEU A 719 3.35 8.42 -28.46
N TYR A 720 2.18 8.21 -29.04
CA TYR A 720 1.99 8.07 -30.48
C TYR A 720 2.14 9.45 -31.11
N THR A 721 3.13 9.63 -31.96
CA THR A 721 3.60 10.95 -32.38
C THR A 721 3.65 11.09 -33.90
N VAL A 722 3.13 12.20 -34.41
CA VAL A 722 3.36 12.66 -35.78
C VAL A 722 3.99 14.06 -35.74
N VAL A 723 4.89 14.36 -36.67
CA VAL A 723 5.35 15.72 -36.92
C VAL A 723 4.67 16.24 -38.19
N ARG A 724 4.06 17.41 -38.10
CA ARG A 724 3.35 18.06 -39.18
C ARG A 724 4.06 19.32 -39.61
N ARG A 725 3.93 19.66 -40.91
CA ARG A 725 4.35 20.98 -41.41
C ARG A 725 3.25 22.00 -41.13
N GLY A 726 3.63 23.16 -40.55
CA GLY A 726 2.71 24.15 -40.02
C GLY A 726 2.44 23.93 -38.53
N HIS A 727 1.71 24.87 -37.89
CA HIS A 727 1.35 24.83 -36.47
C HIS A 727 -0.04 24.24 -36.21
N GLU A 728 -0.71 23.73 -37.27
CA GLU A 728 -2.07 23.19 -37.17
C GLU A 728 -2.09 21.67 -37.36
N ARG A 729 -3.04 21.01 -36.70
CA ARG A 729 -3.28 19.56 -36.78
C ARG A 729 -3.75 19.11 -38.21
N SER A 730 -4.20 20.03 -39.05
CA SER A 730 -4.56 19.80 -40.46
C SER A 730 -3.35 19.74 -41.37
N GLY A 731 -2.16 20.14 -40.93
CA GLY A 731 -0.94 20.17 -41.73
C GLY A 731 -0.47 18.79 -42.19
N PRO A 732 0.25 18.70 -43.34
CA PRO A 732 0.74 17.44 -43.86
C PRO A 732 1.76 16.80 -42.91
N VAL A 733 1.66 15.48 -42.70
CA VAL A 733 2.57 14.69 -41.88
C VAL A 733 3.90 14.52 -42.58
N VAL A 734 5.00 14.79 -41.88
CA VAL A 734 6.38 14.67 -42.36
C VAL A 734 7.19 13.59 -41.65
N SER A 735 6.79 13.20 -40.40
CA SER A 735 7.41 12.09 -39.67
C SER A 735 6.38 11.42 -38.77
N THR A 736 6.53 10.12 -38.51
CA THR A 736 5.63 9.31 -37.67
C THR A 736 6.45 8.36 -36.83
N GLY A 737 6.00 8.05 -35.59
CA GLY A 737 6.60 7.03 -34.74
C GLY A 737 6.13 7.11 -33.30
N ILE A 738 6.98 6.65 -32.40
CA ILE A 738 6.68 6.57 -30.98
C ILE A 738 7.81 7.22 -30.17
N ILE A 739 7.39 8.08 -29.23
CA ILE A 739 8.25 8.64 -28.18
C ILE A 739 7.78 8.04 -26.84
N ARG A 740 8.68 7.75 -25.93
CA ARG A 740 8.35 7.13 -24.64
C ARG A 740 8.89 7.92 -23.47
N LEU A 741 8.07 7.95 -22.40
CA LEU A 741 8.53 8.33 -21.07
C LEU A 741 9.19 7.10 -20.44
N HIS A 742 10.50 7.18 -20.25
CA HIS A 742 11.22 6.11 -19.57
C HIS A 742 11.11 6.25 -18.06
N LEU A 743 11.14 5.14 -17.34
CA LEU A 743 10.97 5.15 -15.87
C LEU A 743 11.95 6.11 -15.16
N PRO A 744 13.21 6.23 -15.55
CA PRO A 744 14.13 7.22 -14.98
C PRO A 744 13.67 8.67 -15.21
N ASP A 745 13.18 8.97 -16.42
CA ASP A 745 12.68 10.31 -16.76
C ASP A 745 11.40 10.63 -15.98
N PHE A 746 10.56 9.61 -15.74
CA PHE A 746 9.38 9.74 -14.87
C PHE A 746 9.76 10.00 -13.41
N LEU A 747 10.72 9.25 -12.86
CA LEU A 747 11.20 9.49 -11.50
C LEU A 747 11.83 10.89 -11.38
N GLN A 748 12.57 11.33 -12.40
CA GLN A 748 13.08 12.69 -12.48
C GLN A 748 11.95 13.70 -12.60
N GLN A 749 10.93 13.46 -13.41
CA GLN A 749 9.73 14.31 -13.52
C GLN A 749 9.09 14.54 -12.15
N LEU A 750 8.96 13.50 -11.32
CA LEU A 750 8.42 13.62 -9.96
C LEU A 750 9.23 14.62 -9.09
N THR A 751 10.54 14.77 -9.34
CA THR A 751 11.40 15.72 -8.61
C THR A 751 11.23 17.16 -9.07
N THR A 752 10.63 17.40 -10.23
CA THR A 752 10.47 18.74 -10.83
C THR A 752 9.17 19.43 -10.44
N PHE A 753 8.27 18.73 -9.75
CA PHE A 753 7.00 19.33 -9.31
C PHE A 753 7.23 20.50 -8.36
N SER A 754 6.58 21.63 -8.65
CA SER A 754 6.63 22.81 -7.81
C SER A 754 5.28 23.51 -7.81
N VAL A 755 4.88 24.03 -6.65
CA VAL A 755 3.64 24.78 -6.48
C VAL A 755 3.91 26.27 -6.65
N LEU A 756 3.07 26.93 -7.44
CA LEU A 756 3.15 28.35 -7.78
C LEU A 756 2.13 29.15 -6.96
N GLY A 757 2.41 30.41 -6.71
CA GLY A 757 1.45 31.35 -6.12
C GLY A 757 1.29 31.27 -4.60
N THR A 758 2.05 30.42 -3.91
CA THR A 758 2.04 30.34 -2.44
C THR A 758 3.38 29.89 -1.86
N SER A 759 3.77 30.50 -0.74
CA SER A 759 4.90 30.05 0.09
C SER A 759 4.44 29.25 1.32
N SER A 760 3.13 29.11 1.53
CA SER A 760 2.58 28.35 2.66
C SER A 760 2.76 26.85 2.45
N PRO A 761 3.49 26.12 3.32
CA PRO A 761 3.67 24.68 3.20
C PRO A 761 2.36 23.89 3.19
N LEU A 762 1.36 24.33 3.94
CA LEU A 762 0.03 23.69 3.98
C LEU A 762 -0.70 23.82 2.64
N LYS A 763 -0.66 25.02 2.01
CA LYS A 763 -1.27 25.22 0.69
C LYS A 763 -0.50 24.48 -0.41
N GLN A 764 0.81 24.39 -0.30
CA GLN A 764 1.62 23.60 -1.22
C GLN A 764 1.27 22.10 -1.12
N ALA A 765 1.21 21.57 0.09
CA ALA A 765 0.82 20.17 0.33
C ALA A 765 -0.62 19.89 -0.18
N ASP A 766 -1.58 20.80 0.05
CA ASP A 766 -2.94 20.62 -0.45
C ASP A 766 -3.00 20.64 -1.99
N ALA A 767 -2.28 21.54 -2.64
CA ALA A 767 -2.23 21.61 -4.10
C ALA A 767 -1.67 20.30 -4.71
N MET A 768 -0.58 19.79 -4.15
CA MET A 768 0.03 18.54 -4.59
C MET A 768 -0.89 17.33 -4.35
N ARG A 769 -1.54 17.26 -3.19
CA ARG A 769 -2.51 16.23 -2.87
C ARG A 769 -3.69 16.21 -3.85
N ARG A 770 -4.23 17.37 -4.17
CA ARG A 770 -5.40 17.51 -5.08
C ARG A 770 -5.05 17.10 -6.50
N PHE A 771 -3.90 17.52 -7.01
CA PHE A 771 -3.42 17.13 -8.34
C PHE A 771 -3.13 15.63 -8.39
N GLY A 772 -2.34 15.09 -7.45
CA GLY A 772 -2.03 13.67 -7.37
C GLY A 772 -3.27 12.79 -7.20
N GLY A 773 -4.22 13.25 -6.39
CA GLY A 773 -5.50 12.58 -6.20
C GLY A 773 -6.33 12.50 -7.49
N MET A 774 -6.37 13.56 -8.31
CA MET A 774 -7.04 13.53 -9.62
C MET A 774 -6.30 12.62 -10.60
N PHE A 775 -4.98 12.77 -10.71
CA PHE A 775 -4.16 11.99 -11.64
C PHE A 775 -4.28 10.48 -11.39
N MET A 776 -4.08 10.04 -10.14
CA MET A 776 -4.19 8.64 -9.76
C MET A 776 -5.64 8.13 -9.85
N GLY A 777 -6.62 8.98 -9.51
CA GLY A 777 -8.04 8.62 -9.60
C GLY A 777 -8.47 8.37 -11.05
N THR A 778 -8.03 9.21 -11.99
CA THR A 778 -8.40 9.05 -13.41
C THR A 778 -7.70 7.83 -14.04
N LEU A 779 -6.43 7.57 -13.70
CA LEU A 779 -5.78 6.32 -14.11
C LEU A 779 -6.53 5.10 -13.60
N TRP A 780 -6.94 5.13 -12.35
CA TRP A 780 -7.73 4.06 -11.76
C TRP A 780 -9.07 3.86 -12.46
N ASP A 781 -9.78 4.95 -12.77
CA ASP A 781 -11.08 4.91 -13.45
C ASP A 781 -10.99 4.26 -14.84
N VAL A 782 -9.87 4.39 -15.53
CA VAL A 782 -9.65 3.78 -16.84
C VAL A 782 -9.31 2.29 -16.71
N PHE A 783 -8.35 1.92 -15.85
CA PHE A 783 -7.79 0.56 -15.79
C PHE A 783 -8.59 -0.43 -14.94
N ALA A 784 -9.50 0.05 -14.11
CA ALA A 784 -10.31 -0.83 -13.27
C ALA A 784 -11.62 -1.26 -13.92
N ARG A 785 -12.06 -0.59 -14.98
CA ARG A 785 -13.39 -0.84 -15.61
C ARG A 785 -13.47 -2.05 -16.51
N ALA A 786 -12.42 -2.37 -17.26
CA ALA A 786 -12.49 -3.41 -18.31
C ALA A 786 -12.50 -4.85 -17.78
N LYS A 787 -12.56 -5.07 -16.48
CA LYS A 787 -12.66 -6.42 -15.90
C LYS A 787 -14.08 -6.88 -15.60
N PHE A 788 -15.10 -6.08 -15.95
CA PHE A 788 -16.51 -6.35 -15.56
C PHE A 788 -17.51 -6.25 -16.72
N ASP A 789 -17.08 -6.07 -17.98
CA ASP A 789 -17.92 -6.22 -19.17
C ASP A 789 -17.79 -7.62 -19.82
#